data_e2b045bb98a577163013fa0f6f06ccc0
#
_entry.id   e2b045bb98a577163013fa0f6f06ccc0
#
_cell.length_a   1.000
_cell.length_b   1.000
_cell.length_c   1.000
_cell.angle_alpha   90.00
_cell.angle_beta   90.00
_cell.angle_gamma   90.00
#
_symmetry.space_group_name_H-M   'P 1'
#
loop_
_entity.id
_entity.type
_entity.pdbx_description
1 polymer ?
#
loop_
_entity_poly.entity_id
_entity_poly.type
_entity_poly.pdbx_seq_one_letter_code
_entity_poly.pdbx_strand_id
1 'polypeptide(L)'
;MSHKYVYLFSEGNASMRELLGGKGANLAEMTNIGLPVPQGFTISTEACTKYYEDGRKINDEIMAEIMENIAKMEEINGKKFGDLKNPMLVSVRSGARASMPGMMDTILNLGLNDEVVNAMIQGNPDPKFERFVYDSYRRFIQMFSDVVMEVGKKYFEQLIDEMKTKKGVKLDVELTAADLKELAEQFKAEYKKQIGEDFPSDPKTQLYEAIKAVFRSWDNPRANVYRRDNDIPYSWGTAVNVMPMVFGNLNDNSGTGVAFTRDPATGEKKLMGEFLTNAQGEDVVAGVRTPMPIAQMEEKFPEAFHQFVQVCSTLENHYHDMQDMEFTVENGKLFMLQTRNGKRTAQAALKIACDLVDEGMIDEKQAVLMIDPRNLDTLLHPQFDAEALAKANPMGKGLGASPGAACGKIVFNADDAIEWKKRGEKVVLVRLETSPEDSTGRKAAQGILTVRGGMTSHAAVVARGMGTCCVSGCGDIAMDEANKKFTLGGKTFHEGDFISIDGSTGKIYDGIIPTVDATISGYFGRIMGWADKYRRLRVRTNADTPRDAKKARELGAEGIGLCRTEHMFFEADRIAAFREMICSDTVEERKAALAKILPYQQGDFEQLYEALEGMPVTIRFLDPPLHEFVPNTESEIELLAKTQGKTVEQIKNIIASLHEFNPMMGHRGCRLAVTFPEIAEMQTRAVIRAAINVQKRHADWTVKPEIMIPLVGEVKELKYVKDVVVATADEELKAAGVEMPYKVGTMIEIPRAALTADEIAKEAEFFSFGTNDLTQMTFGFSRDDAGKFLGAYYDKKIYENDPFARLDQVGVGKLVKMAATLGRQTRPDLHLGICGEHGGDPSSVEFCHKVGLDYVSCSPFRVPIARLAAAQAAIRDQH
;
A
#
# COMPACT_ATOMS: atom_id res chain seq x y z
N MET A 1 -31.56 -4.59 28.28
CA MET A 1 -30.92 -5.81 27.81
C MET A 1 -29.42 -5.64 27.86
N SER A 2 -28.68 -6.60 28.42
CA SER A 2 -27.22 -6.55 28.45
C SER A 2 -26.66 -6.75 27.03
N HIS A 3 -25.61 -6.04 26.70
CA HIS A 3 -24.93 -6.17 25.39
C HIS A 3 -24.22 -7.51 25.32
N LYS A 4 -24.21 -8.14 24.14
CA LYS A 4 -23.54 -9.42 23.92
C LYS A 4 -22.12 -9.20 23.40
N TYR A 5 -21.14 -9.73 24.10
CA TYR A 5 -19.71 -9.62 23.74
C TYR A 5 -19.08 -10.94 23.33
N VAL A 6 -19.68 -12.07 23.68
CA VAL A 6 -19.09 -13.41 23.47
C VAL A 6 -20.06 -14.29 22.69
N TYR A 7 -19.53 -14.99 21.68
CA TYR A 7 -20.33 -15.78 20.76
C TYR A 7 -19.76 -17.20 20.63
N LEU A 8 -20.57 -18.21 20.88
CA LEU A 8 -20.21 -19.59 20.51
C LEU A 8 -20.06 -19.65 18.98
N PHE A 9 -19.23 -20.56 18.47
CA PHE A 9 -19.08 -20.72 17.02
C PHE A 9 -20.42 -20.98 16.34
N SER A 10 -21.32 -21.76 16.99
CA SER A 10 -22.68 -22.03 16.50
C SER A 10 -23.58 -20.78 16.45
N GLU A 11 -23.21 -19.69 17.10
CA GLU A 11 -23.98 -18.45 17.15
C GLU A 11 -23.52 -17.41 16.11
N GLY A 12 -22.45 -17.68 15.38
CA GLY A 12 -21.87 -16.76 14.40
C GLY A 12 -21.97 -17.27 12.97
N ASN A 13 -21.54 -16.43 12.03
CA ASN A 13 -21.42 -16.78 10.61
C ASN A 13 -20.41 -15.85 9.90
N ALA A 14 -20.14 -16.14 8.62
CA ALA A 14 -19.16 -15.40 7.81
C ALA A 14 -19.46 -13.91 7.65
N SER A 15 -20.74 -13.50 7.74
CA SER A 15 -21.13 -12.08 7.61
C SER A 15 -20.77 -11.25 8.85
N MET A 16 -20.39 -11.87 9.95
CA MET A 16 -20.06 -11.22 11.21
C MET A 16 -18.57 -10.89 11.35
N ARG A 17 -17.87 -10.72 10.25
CA ARG A 17 -16.42 -10.49 10.24
C ARG A 17 -16.00 -9.25 11.04
N GLU A 18 -16.80 -8.20 11.04
CA GLU A 18 -16.51 -6.99 11.81
C GLU A 18 -16.50 -7.24 13.31
N LEU A 19 -17.38 -8.12 13.78
CA LEU A 19 -17.56 -8.43 15.19
C LEU A 19 -16.70 -9.58 15.68
N LEU A 20 -16.53 -10.63 14.86
CA LEU A 20 -15.83 -11.85 15.23
C LEU A 20 -14.39 -11.90 14.71
N GLY A 21 -13.97 -10.93 13.88
CA GLY A 21 -12.72 -11.00 13.14
C GLY A 21 -12.79 -12.01 12.00
N GLY A 22 -11.76 -12.08 11.17
CA GLY A 22 -11.71 -13.01 10.04
C GLY A 22 -11.71 -14.48 10.48
N LYS A 23 -10.87 -14.83 11.44
CA LYS A 23 -10.75 -16.20 11.96
C LYS A 23 -12.03 -16.68 12.64
N GLY A 24 -12.59 -15.85 13.53
CA GLY A 24 -13.81 -16.20 14.27
C GLY A 24 -15.02 -16.37 13.38
N ALA A 25 -15.21 -15.49 12.41
CA ALA A 25 -16.29 -15.58 11.44
C ALA A 25 -16.19 -16.86 10.61
N ASN A 26 -15.00 -17.22 10.17
CA ASN A 26 -14.79 -18.44 9.38
C ASN A 26 -14.92 -19.73 10.22
N LEU A 27 -14.47 -19.71 11.47
CA LEU A 27 -14.70 -20.83 12.39
C LEU A 27 -16.20 -21.08 12.60
N ALA A 28 -16.96 -20.01 12.78
CA ALA A 28 -18.42 -20.08 12.90
C ALA A 28 -19.07 -20.61 11.61
N GLU A 29 -18.65 -20.12 10.46
CA GLU A 29 -19.18 -20.55 9.17
C GLU A 29 -18.89 -22.03 8.91
N MET A 30 -17.66 -22.49 9.14
CA MET A 30 -17.31 -23.92 9.01
C MET A 30 -18.15 -24.79 9.95
N THR A 31 -18.42 -24.33 11.16
CA THR A 31 -19.30 -25.01 12.11
C THR A 31 -20.70 -25.16 11.54
N ASN A 32 -21.27 -24.08 11.00
CA ASN A 32 -22.62 -24.05 10.46
C ASN A 32 -22.81 -24.93 9.25
N ILE A 33 -21.78 -25.10 8.41
CA ILE A 33 -21.87 -26.00 7.24
C ILE A 33 -21.46 -27.45 7.56
N GLY A 34 -21.27 -27.78 8.84
CA GLY A 34 -21.08 -29.15 9.31
C GLY A 34 -19.66 -29.68 9.23
N LEU A 35 -18.65 -28.83 9.10
CA LEU A 35 -17.25 -29.25 9.07
C LEU A 35 -16.71 -29.54 10.48
N PRO A 36 -15.69 -30.41 10.61
CA PRO A 36 -15.17 -30.81 11.92
C PRO A 36 -14.28 -29.72 12.54
N VAL A 37 -14.90 -28.80 13.25
CA VAL A 37 -14.23 -27.71 13.96
C VAL A 37 -14.29 -27.97 15.45
N PRO A 38 -13.18 -27.84 16.21
CA PRO A 38 -13.25 -27.89 17.66
C PRO A 38 -14.17 -26.77 18.17
N GLN A 39 -15.19 -27.12 18.95
CA GLN A 39 -16.26 -26.21 19.34
C GLN A 39 -15.85 -25.30 20.50
N GLY A 40 -15.67 -24.02 20.21
CA GLY A 40 -15.30 -22.98 21.14
C GLY A 40 -16.15 -21.73 21.00
N PHE A 41 -15.57 -20.61 21.40
CA PHE A 41 -16.27 -19.30 21.32
C PHE A 41 -15.30 -18.19 20.91
N THR A 42 -15.89 -17.10 20.44
CA THR A 42 -15.15 -15.87 20.09
C THR A 42 -15.57 -14.72 21.00
N ILE A 43 -14.56 -14.04 21.57
CA ILE A 43 -14.74 -12.78 22.30
C ILE A 43 -14.63 -11.68 21.26
N SER A 44 -15.67 -10.85 21.12
CA SER A 44 -15.81 -9.92 20.00
C SER A 44 -14.82 -8.75 20.01
N THR A 45 -14.68 -8.10 18.86
CA THR A 45 -13.93 -6.87 18.70
C THR A 45 -14.48 -5.73 19.57
N GLU A 46 -15.78 -5.75 19.85
CA GLU A 46 -16.42 -4.77 20.77
C GLU A 46 -15.89 -4.92 22.19
N ALA A 47 -15.61 -6.15 22.64
CA ALA A 47 -14.98 -6.40 23.93
C ALA A 47 -13.55 -5.81 23.99
N CYS A 48 -12.83 -5.87 22.89
CA CYS A 48 -11.50 -5.24 22.78
C CYS A 48 -11.60 -3.71 22.91
N THR A 49 -12.52 -3.10 22.20
CA THR A 49 -12.79 -1.65 22.29
C THR A 49 -13.12 -1.25 23.74
N LYS A 50 -13.99 -2.02 24.38
CA LYS A 50 -14.38 -1.77 25.76
C LYS A 50 -13.19 -1.93 26.74
N TYR A 51 -12.32 -2.90 26.49
CA TYR A 51 -11.09 -3.07 27.26
C TYR A 51 -10.23 -1.79 27.27
N TYR A 52 -10.06 -1.14 26.12
CA TYR A 52 -9.32 0.11 26.05
C TYR A 52 -10.07 1.30 26.66
N GLU A 53 -11.38 1.39 26.47
CA GLU A 53 -12.22 2.42 27.10
C GLU A 53 -12.17 2.33 28.63
N ASP A 54 -12.11 1.13 29.19
CA ASP A 54 -12.07 0.88 30.63
C ASP A 54 -10.64 0.92 31.20
N GLY A 55 -9.69 1.51 30.50
CA GLY A 55 -8.31 1.67 30.95
C GLY A 55 -7.49 0.38 30.98
N ARG A 56 -7.63 -0.44 29.95
CA ARG A 56 -6.94 -1.73 29.75
C ARG A 56 -7.35 -2.77 30.80
N LYS A 57 -8.64 -2.86 31.05
CA LYS A 57 -9.22 -3.84 31.96
C LYS A 57 -10.44 -4.50 31.31
N ILE A 58 -10.60 -5.79 31.55
CA ILE A 58 -11.82 -6.53 31.18
C ILE A 58 -12.82 -6.31 32.33
N ASN A 59 -13.96 -5.67 32.02
CA ASN A 59 -14.96 -5.38 33.04
C ASN A 59 -15.69 -6.65 33.53
N ASP A 60 -16.41 -6.56 34.64
CA ASP A 60 -17.07 -7.69 35.27
C ASP A 60 -18.16 -8.29 34.37
N GLU A 61 -18.86 -7.47 33.58
CA GLU A 61 -19.90 -7.92 32.64
C GLU A 61 -19.32 -8.83 31.56
N ILE A 62 -18.22 -8.41 30.94
CA ILE A 62 -17.54 -9.21 29.91
C ILE A 62 -16.95 -10.47 30.54
N MET A 63 -16.35 -10.36 31.73
CA MET A 63 -15.76 -11.50 32.42
C MET A 63 -16.81 -12.56 32.78
N ALA A 64 -17.99 -12.15 33.27
CA ALA A 64 -19.10 -13.05 33.56
C ALA A 64 -19.56 -13.77 32.29
N GLU A 65 -19.65 -13.07 31.18
CA GLU A 65 -20.03 -13.64 29.89
C GLU A 65 -19.01 -14.65 29.37
N ILE A 66 -17.71 -14.38 29.56
CA ILE A 66 -16.64 -15.33 29.24
C ILE A 66 -16.80 -16.60 30.08
N MET A 67 -17.02 -16.48 31.39
CA MET A 67 -17.19 -17.64 32.27
C MET A 67 -18.42 -18.48 31.91
N GLU A 68 -19.52 -17.84 31.54
CA GLU A 68 -20.73 -18.52 31.05
C GLU A 68 -20.43 -19.33 29.78
N ASN A 69 -19.66 -18.76 28.84
CA ASN A 69 -19.32 -19.45 27.60
C ASN A 69 -18.28 -20.57 27.81
N ILE A 70 -17.40 -20.46 28.80
CA ILE A 70 -16.54 -21.59 29.19
C ILE A 70 -17.40 -22.76 29.64
N ALA A 71 -18.40 -22.52 30.49
CA ALA A 71 -19.33 -23.58 30.94
C ALA A 71 -20.07 -24.21 29.77
N LYS A 72 -20.52 -23.44 28.81
CA LYS A 72 -21.21 -23.96 27.59
C LYS A 72 -20.24 -24.76 26.75
N MET A 73 -19.01 -24.31 26.57
CA MET A 73 -17.96 -25.04 25.83
C MET A 73 -17.64 -26.37 26.50
N GLU A 74 -17.56 -26.41 27.82
CA GLU A 74 -17.34 -27.65 28.58
C GLU A 74 -18.48 -28.66 28.32
N GLU A 75 -19.69 -28.20 28.38
CA GLU A 75 -20.88 -29.03 28.11
C GLU A 75 -20.87 -29.61 26.68
N ILE A 76 -20.59 -28.77 25.68
CA ILE A 76 -20.56 -29.21 24.27
C ILE A 76 -19.47 -30.24 24.04
N ASN A 77 -18.29 -30.11 24.66
CA ASN A 77 -17.15 -30.97 24.44
C ASN A 77 -17.11 -32.18 25.40
N GLY A 78 -17.95 -32.22 26.44
CA GLY A 78 -17.95 -33.28 27.41
C GLY A 78 -16.70 -33.38 28.29
N LYS A 79 -15.97 -32.30 28.40
CA LYS A 79 -14.72 -32.17 29.18
C LYS A 79 -14.78 -30.89 29.99
N LYS A 80 -14.03 -30.85 31.12
CA LYS A 80 -14.00 -29.67 31.96
C LYS A 80 -12.63 -29.02 31.98
N PHE A 81 -12.61 -27.72 31.93
CA PHE A 81 -11.40 -26.91 31.99
C PHE A 81 -10.83 -26.94 33.42
N GLY A 82 -9.62 -27.47 33.57
CA GLY A 82 -8.99 -27.64 34.88
C GLY A 82 -9.41 -28.88 35.68
N ASP A 83 -10.20 -29.77 35.08
CA ASP A 83 -10.65 -31.01 35.71
C ASP A 83 -9.51 -32.04 35.87
N LEU A 84 -9.58 -32.86 36.93
CA LEU A 84 -8.60 -33.91 37.17
C LEU A 84 -8.96 -35.25 36.56
N LYS A 85 -10.23 -35.46 36.15
CA LYS A 85 -10.68 -36.71 35.55
C LYS A 85 -10.63 -36.66 33.99
N ASN A 86 -11.13 -35.61 33.41
CA ASN A 86 -11.18 -35.47 31.96
C ASN A 86 -10.92 -34.00 31.61
N PRO A 87 -9.65 -33.57 31.71
CA PRO A 87 -9.32 -32.16 31.53
C PRO A 87 -9.44 -31.72 30.08
N MET A 88 -10.04 -30.54 29.89
CA MET A 88 -10.03 -29.80 28.65
C MET A 88 -8.90 -28.80 28.66
N LEU A 89 -8.01 -28.87 27.71
CA LEU A 89 -7.02 -27.83 27.45
C LEU A 89 -7.55 -26.95 26.34
N VAL A 90 -7.21 -25.67 26.37
CA VAL A 90 -7.70 -24.73 25.36
C VAL A 90 -6.56 -23.94 24.71
N SER A 91 -6.81 -23.46 23.50
CA SER A 91 -5.97 -22.48 22.83
C SER A 91 -6.66 -21.11 22.84
N VAL A 92 -5.85 -20.07 22.85
CA VAL A 92 -6.30 -18.69 22.71
C VAL A 92 -5.62 -18.10 21.48
N ARG A 93 -6.41 -17.63 20.52
CA ARG A 93 -5.92 -17.11 19.24
C ARG A 93 -6.45 -15.72 18.99
N SER A 94 -5.58 -14.82 18.53
CA SER A 94 -6.00 -13.49 18.07
C SER A 94 -6.73 -13.61 16.72
N GLY A 95 -7.61 -12.65 16.43
CA GLY A 95 -8.32 -12.62 15.15
C GLY A 95 -8.85 -11.24 14.85
N ALA A 96 -8.09 -10.43 14.12
CA ALA A 96 -8.57 -9.15 13.63
C ALA A 96 -9.41 -9.32 12.37
N ARG A 97 -10.12 -8.27 11.97
CA ARG A 97 -10.89 -8.23 10.73
C ARG A 97 -10.01 -8.49 9.51
N ALA A 98 -8.77 -7.97 9.53
CA ALA A 98 -7.76 -8.22 8.53
C ALA A 98 -6.59 -9.01 9.14
N SER A 99 -5.84 -9.74 8.31
CA SER A 99 -4.65 -10.47 8.76
C SER A 99 -3.59 -9.50 9.31
N MET A 100 -3.12 -9.74 10.54
CA MET A 100 -2.25 -8.83 11.30
C MET A 100 -0.97 -9.53 11.77
N PRO A 101 0.08 -9.63 10.93
CA PRO A 101 1.40 -10.05 11.40
C PRO A 101 1.94 -9.09 12.46
N GLY A 102 2.66 -9.62 13.43
CA GLY A 102 3.24 -8.82 14.53
C GLY A 102 2.37 -8.69 15.76
N MET A 103 1.12 -9.16 15.72
CA MET A 103 0.29 -9.37 16.90
C MET A 103 0.62 -10.70 17.58
N MET A 104 0.10 -10.90 18.78
CA MET A 104 0.16 -12.20 19.44
C MET A 104 -0.65 -13.21 18.64
N ASP A 105 -0.02 -14.29 18.18
CA ASP A 105 -0.67 -15.26 17.30
C ASP A 105 -1.54 -16.26 18.08
N THR A 106 -0.92 -17.12 18.86
CA THR A 106 -1.62 -18.23 19.50
C THR A 106 -0.94 -18.60 20.82
N ILE A 107 -1.73 -18.93 21.84
CA ILE A 107 -1.28 -19.58 23.07
C ILE A 107 -1.95 -20.93 23.14
N LEU A 108 -1.14 -21.98 23.30
CA LEU A 108 -1.59 -23.36 23.35
C LEU A 108 -1.53 -23.91 24.77
N ASN A 109 -2.27 -24.99 25.02
CA ASN A 109 -2.18 -25.80 26.23
C ASN A 109 -2.59 -25.10 27.53
N LEU A 110 -3.42 -24.07 27.44
CA LEU A 110 -4.00 -23.44 28.64
C LEU A 110 -4.81 -24.44 29.46
N GLY A 111 -4.63 -24.41 30.73
CA GLY A 111 -5.26 -25.36 31.66
C GLY A 111 -4.27 -26.31 32.35
N LEU A 112 -3.04 -26.37 31.86
CA LEU A 112 -1.99 -27.21 32.46
C LEU A 112 -1.45 -26.61 33.75
N ASN A 113 -1.38 -27.45 34.75
CA ASN A 113 -0.68 -27.21 36.00
C ASN A 113 -0.17 -28.55 36.55
N ASP A 114 0.54 -28.56 37.66
CA ASP A 114 1.11 -29.79 38.23
C ASP A 114 0.05 -30.87 38.51
N GLU A 115 -1.09 -30.48 39.04
CA GLU A 115 -2.19 -31.41 39.35
C GLU A 115 -2.81 -32.04 38.09
N VAL A 116 -3.07 -31.22 37.09
CA VAL A 116 -3.65 -31.68 35.79
C VAL A 116 -2.64 -32.60 35.07
N VAL A 117 -1.37 -32.20 35.04
CA VAL A 117 -0.30 -33.02 34.43
C VAL A 117 -0.23 -34.40 35.11
N ASN A 118 -0.20 -34.44 36.43
CA ASN A 118 -0.16 -35.71 37.18
C ASN A 118 -1.41 -36.55 36.93
N ALA A 119 -2.59 -35.93 36.90
CA ALA A 119 -3.85 -36.65 36.64
C ALA A 119 -3.89 -37.23 35.23
N MET A 120 -3.43 -36.50 34.22
CA MET A 120 -3.34 -36.99 32.85
C MET A 120 -2.41 -38.20 32.73
N ILE A 121 -1.26 -38.14 33.36
CA ILE A 121 -0.27 -39.25 33.35
C ILE A 121 -0.81 -40.51 34.05
N GLN A 122 -1.47 -40.33 35.19
CA GLN A 122 -2.09 -41.44 35.91
C GLN A 122 -3.23 -42.09 35.12
N GLY A 123 -3.93 -41.31 34.31
CA GLY A 123 -5.01 -41.81 33.50
C GLY A 123 -4.59 -42.60 32.24
N ASN A 124 -3.33 -42.51 31.86
CA ASN A 124 -2.80 -43.23 30.70
C ASN A 124 -1.35 -43.64 31.02
N PRO A 125 -1.12 -44.96 31.27
CA PRO A 125 0.19 -45.45 31.71
C PRO A 125 1.24 -45.59 30.60
N ASP A 126 0.93 -45.27 29.35
CA ASP A 126 1.88 -45.33 28.23
C ASP A 126 3.03 -44.31 28.44
N PRO A 127 4.31 -44.76 28.46
CA PRO A 127 5.46 -43.87 28.60
C PRO A 127 5.54 -42.79 27.53
N LYS A 128 5.04 -43.04 26.31
CA LYS A 128 4.99 -42.05 25.23
C LYS A 128 4.00 -40.95 25.55
N PHE A 129 2.90 -41.29 26.23
CA PHE A 129 1.93 -40.29 26.66
C PHE A 129 2.47 -39.40 27.80
N GLU A 130 3.21 -39.97 28.71
CA GLU A 130 3.90 -39.21 29.77
C GLU A 130 4.86 -38.18 29.18
N ARG A 131 5.64 -38.59 28.18
CA ARG A 131 6.52 -37.67 27.45
C ARG A 131 5.71 -36.53 26.78
N PHE A 132 4.62 -36.88 26.10
CA PHE A 132 3.74 -35.91 25.47
C PHE A 132 3.21 -34.87 26.46
N VAL A 133 2.77 -35.31 27.63
CA VAL A 133 2.23 -34.40 28.66
C VAL A 133 3.30 -33.42 29.16
N TYR A 134 4.49 -33.90 29.47
CA TYR A 134 5.59 -33.04 29.96
C TYR A 134 6.10 -32.13 28.85
N ASP A 135 6.13 -32.58 27.60
CA ASP A 135 6.48 -31.73 26.47
C ASP A 135 5.46 -30.61 26.28
N SER A 136 4.18 -30.92 26.38
CA SER A 136 3.09 -29.95 26.33
C SER A 136 3.18 -28.94 27.48
N TYR A 137 3.53 -29.41 28.68
CA TYR A 137 3.65 -28.54 29.83
C TYR A 137 4.83 -27.56 29.70
N ARG A 138 5.99 -28.04 29.31
CA ARG A 138 7.14 -27.14 29.12
C ARG A 138 6.90 -26.13 28.00
N ARG A 139 6.26 -26.55 26.90
CA ARG A 139 5.88 -25.65 25.80
C ARG A 139 4.90 -24.58 26.26
N PHE A 140 3.94 -24.95 27.08
CA PHE A 140 2.98 -24.02 27.65
C PHE A 140 3.66 -22.98 28.55
N ILE A 141 4.53 -23.41 29.45
CA ILE A 141 5.24 -22.48 30.35
C ILE A 141 6.08 -21.50 29.53
N GLN A 142 6.83 -21.98 28.56
CA GLN A 142 7.65 -21.14 27.69
C GLN A 142 6.79 -20.14 26.91
N MET A 143 5.75 -20.60 26.25
CA MET A 143 4.88 -19.77 25.42
C MET A 143 4.13 -18.72 26.26
N PHE A 144 3.59 -19.14 27.41
CA PHE A 144 2.92 -18.23 28.33
C PHE A 144 3.88 -17.15 28.84
N SER A 145 5.07 -17.55 29.24
CA SER A 145 6.09 -16.61 29.73
C SER A 145 6.54 -15.63 28.64
N ASP A 146 6.82 -16.12 27.43
CA ASP A 146 7.26 -15.30 26.31
C ASP A 146 6.15 -14.37 25.79
N VAL A 147 5.00 -14.92 25.45
CA VAL A 147 3.95 -14.21 24.72
C VAL A 147 3.03 -13.44 25.66
N VAL A 148 2.56 -14.07 26.75
CA VAL A 148 1.61 -13.45 27.67
C VAL A 148 2.29 -12.46 28.60
N MET A 149 3.42 -12.87 29.20
CA MET A 149 4.12 -12.09 30.21
C MET A 149 5.33 -11.30 29.69
N GLU A 150 5.62 -11.43 28.39
CA GLU A 150 6.68 -10.65 27.72
C GLU A 150 8.09 -10.86 28.31
N VAL A 151 8.36 -12.04 28.86
CA VAL A 151 9.67 -12.38 29.45
C VAL A 151 10.75 -12.55 28.37
N GLY A 152 10.37 -13.00 27.17
CA GLY A 152 11.31 -13.31 26.10
C GLY A 152 11.75 -14.77 26.11
N LYS A 153 11.67 -15.41 24.96
CA LYS A 153 11.94 -16.83 24.78
C LYS A 153 13.42 -17.23 24.95
N LYS A 154 14.34 -16.27 24.85
CA LYS A 154 15.79 -16.53 24.93
C LYS A 154 16.22 -17.23 26.20
N TYR A 155 15.61 -16.91 27.34
CA TYR A 155 15.91 -17.53 28.62
C TYR A 155 15.57 -19.01 28.66
N PHE A 156 14.47 -19.37 28.04
CA PHE A 156 13.95 -20.74 27.95
C PHE A 156 14.70 -21.56 26.90
N GLU A 157 15.00 -20.97 25.76
CA GLU A 157 15.82 -21.61 24.70
C GLU A 157 17.21 -21.96 25.25
N GLN A 158 17.79 -21.09 26.07
CA GLN A 158 19.08 -21.35 26.71
C GLN A 158 19.01 -22.57 27.64
N LEU A 159 17.95 -22.69 28.42
CA LEU A 159 17.75 -23.84 29.31
C LEU A 159 17.57 -25.14 28.54
N ILE A 160 16.87 -25.12 27.39
CA ILE A 160 16.72 -26.28 26.52
C ILE A 160 18.08 -26.69 25.94
N ASP A 161 18.84 -25.72 25.45
CA ASP A 161 20.15 -25.96 24.85
C ASP A 161 21.14 -26.54 25.88
N GLU A 162 21.11 -26.03 27.11
CA GLU A 162 21.93 -26.55 28.21
C GLU A 162 21.55 -28.01 28.57
N MET A 163 20.25 -28.33 28.59
CA MET A 163 19.74 -29.66 28.81
C MET A 163 20.18 -30.61 27.68
N LYS A 164 20.06 -30.20 26.44
CA LYS A 164 20.52 -31.00 25.30
C LYS A 164 22.01 -31.28 25.36
N THR A 165 22.83 -30.29 25.69
CA THR A 165 24.26 -30.43 25.82
C THR A 165 24.59 -31.40 26.95
N LYS A 166 23.94 -31.28 28.11
CA LYS A 166 24.14 -32.17 29.29
C LYS A 166 23.79 -33.62 28.96
N LYS A 167 22.74 -33.85 28.18
CA LYS A 167 22.26 -35.19 27.80
C LYS A 167 22.89 -35.74 26.54
N GLY A 168 23.71 -34.96 25.84
CA GLY A 168 24.39 -35.37 24.59
C GLY A 168 23.45 -35.57 23.41
N VAL A 169 22.32 -34.84 23.38
CA VAL A 169 21.34 -34.87 22.27
C VAL A 169 21.32 -33.58 21.51
N LYS A 170 20.82 -33.62 20.25
CA LYS A 170 20.76 -32.43 19.38
C LYS A 170 19.33 -31.91 19.13
N LEU A 171 18.33 -32.79 19.20
CA LEU A 171 16.94 -32.48 18.87
C LEU A 171 16.07 -32.57 20.12
N ASP A 172 15.04 -31.73 20.19
CA ASP A 172 14.06 -31.74 21.28
C ASP A 172 13.38 -33.10 21.44
N VAL A 173 13.12 -33.78 20.32
CA VAL A 173 12.47 -35.10 20.30
C VAL A 173 13.28 -36.19 20.98
N GLU A 174 14.58 -35.98 21.14
CA GLU A 174 15.48 -36.95 21.81
C GLU A 174 15.47 -36.84 23.34
N LEU A 175 14.87 -35.78 23.89
CA LEU A 175 14.70 -35.61 25.34
C LEU A 175 13.65 -36.57 25.86
N THR A 176 13.94 -37.17 27.02
CA THR A 176 13.02 -38.13 27.70
C THR A 176 11.91 -37.41 28.46
N ALA A 177 10.91 -38.13 28.90
CA ALA A 177 9.85 -37.60 29.79
C ALA A 177 10.46 -37.03 31.08
N ALA A 178 11.44 -37.70 31.67
CA ALA A 178 12.15 -37.20 32.85
C ALA A 178 12.90 -35.89 32.59
N ASP A 179 13.55 -35.80 31.42
CA ASP A 179 14.26 -34.56 31.00
C ASP A 179 13.29 -33.39 30.86
N LEU A 180 12.14 -33.65 30.21
CA LEU A 180 11.11 -32.62 30.01
C LEU A 180 10.42 -32.20 31.29
N LYS A 181 10.25 -33.11 32.23
CA LYS A 181 9.77 -32.80 33.59
C LYS A 181 10.73 -31.83 34.30
N GLU A 182 12.02 -32.13 34.23
CA GLU A 182 13.07 -31.27 34.80
C GLU A 182 13.09 -29.89 34.14
N LEU A 183 12.97 -29.84 32.79
CA LEU A 183 12.85 -28.59 32.05
C LEU A 183 11.63 -27.77 32.50
N ALA A 184 10.48 -28.41 32.66
CA ALA A 184 9.28 -27.72 33.13
C ALA A 184 9.51 -27.06 34.50
N GLU A 185 10.19 -27.75 35.44
CA GLU A 185 10.54 -27.18 36.72
C GLU A 185 11.52 -26.02 36.58
N GLN A 186 12.53 -26.14 35.73
CA GLN A 186 13.48 -25.06 35.43
C GLN A 186 12.78 -23.85 34.80
N PHE A 187 11.81 -24.07 33.91
CA PHE A 187 11.03 -23.01 33.30
C PHE A 187 10.17 -22.27 34.31
N LYS A 188 9.53 -22.97 35.22
CA LYS A 188 8.78 -22.33 36.31
C LYS A 188 9.70 -21.50 37.23
N ALA A 189 10.90 -21.98 37.54
CA ALA A 189 11.89 -21.25 38.31
C ALA A 189 12.36 -19.99 37.57
N GLU A 190 12.59 -20.09 36.26
CA GLU A 190 12.95 -18.93 35.44
C GLU A 190 11.81 -17.91 35.36
N TYR A 191 10.56 -18.35 35.22
CA TYR A 191 9.39 -17.48 35.25
C TYR A 191 9.35 -16.68 36.58
N LYS A 192 9.52 -17.36 37.69
CA LYS A 192 9.54 -16.72 39.02
C LYS A 192 10.69 -15.72 39.16
N LYS A 193 11.86 -16.06 38.62
CA LYS A 193 13.03 -15.17 38.61
C LYS A 193 12.75 -13.88 37.81
N GLN A 194 12.09 -13.99 36.67
CA GLN A 194 11.83 -12.85 35.77
C GLN A 194 10.62 -12.02 36.22
N ILE A 195 9.57 -12.65 36.71
CA ILE A 195 8.29 -12.02 37.07
C ILE A 195 8.18 -11.69 38.55
N GLY A 196 8.80 -12.48 39.43
CA GLY A 196 8.74 -12.31 40.88
C GLY A 196 7.59 -13.05 41.54
N GLU A 197 6.76 -13.75 40.77
CA GLU A 197 5.64 -14.55 41.28
C GLU A 197 5.71 -15.97 40.71
N ASP A 198 5.03 -16.90 41.37
CA ASP A 198 4.93 -18.28 40.88
C ASP A 198 4.15 -18.34 39.55
N PHE A 199 4.50 -19.30 38.70
CA PHE A 199 3.74 -19.55 37.47
C PHE A 199 2.28 -19.85 37.83
N PRO A 200 1.30 -19.20 37.13
CA PRO A 200 -0.11 -19.35 37.48
C PRO A 200 -0.58 -20.80 37.34
N SER A 201 -1.11 -21.34 38.42
CA SER A 201 -1.64 -22.72 38.44
C SER A 201 -3.15 -22.80 38.21
N ASP A 202 -3.89 -21.70 38.42
CA ASP A 202 -5.32 -21.68 38.20
C ASP A 202 -5.61 -21.52 36.72
N PRO A 203 -6.30 -22.49 36.07
CA PRO A 203 -6.62 -22.42 34.63
C PRO A 203 -7.39 -21.17 34.23
N LYS A 204 -8.31 -20.70 35.06
CA LYS A 204 -9.09 -19.48 34.79
C LYS A 204 -8.22 -18.23 34.79
N THR A 205 -7.26 -18.16 35.71
CA THR A 205 -6.26 -17.07 35.77
C THR A 205 -5.39 -17.07 34.51
N GLN A 206 -4.93 -18.27 34.09
CA GLN A 206 -4.15 -18.44 32.86
C GLN A 206 -4.93 -17.90 31.65
N LEU A 207 -6.19 -18.28 31.52
CA LEU A 207 -7.06 -17.87 30.44
C LEU A 207 -7.28 -16.34 30.44
N TYR A 208 -7.58 -15.77 31.60
CA TYR A 208 -7.78 -14.34 31.77
C TYR A 208 -6.55 -13.54 31.32
N GLU A 209 -5.37 -13.93 31.78
CA GLU A 209 -4.12 -13.26 31.38
C GLU A 209 -3.83 -13.41 29.89
N ALA A 210 -4.13 -14.56 29.29
CA ALA A 210 -3.96 -14.79 27.86
C ALA A 210 -4.90 -13.90 27.03
N ILE A 211 -6.15 -13.76 27.42
CA ILE A 211 -7.12 -12.88 26.74
C ILE A 211 -6.66 -11.42 26.81
N LYS A 212 -6.23 -10.97 27.99
CA LYS A 212 -5.69 -9.61 28.14
C LYS A 212 -4.48 -9.38 27.24
N ALA A 213 -3.61 -10.37 27.13
CA ALA A 213 -2.42 -10.28 26.27
C ALA A 213 -2.78 -10.12 24.80
N VAL A 214 -3.82 -10.82 24.32
CA VAL A 214 -4.32 -10.62 22.95
C VAL A 214 -4.81 -9.20 22.75
N PHE A 215 -5.60 -8.69 23.67
CA PHE A 215 -6.08 -7.31 23.55
C PHE A 215 -4.92 -6.29 23.59
N ARG A 216 -3.93 -6.49 24.46
CA ARG A 216 -2.73 -5.63 24.49
C ARG A 216 -1.95 -5.65 23.19
N SER A 217 -1.88 -6.81 22.53
CA SER A 217 -1.11 -6.94 21.29
C SER A 217 -1.66 -6.08 20.14
N TRP A 218 -2.92 -5.70 20.18
CA TRP A 218 -3.52 -4.79 19.20
C TRP A 218 -2.83 -3.43 19.18
N ASP A 219 -2.35 -2.95 20.32
CA ASP A 219 -1.69 -1.66 20.48
C ASP A 219 -0.18 -1.77 20.70
N ASN A 220 0.45 -2.86 20.28
CA ASN A 220 1.91 -2.95 20.38
C ASN A 220 2.58 -2.19 19.20
N PRO A 221 3.87 -1.79 19.32
CA PRO A 221 4.54 -1.00 18.29
C PRO A 221 4.53 -1.65 16.90
N ARG A 222 4.73 -2.96 16.81
CA ARG A 222 4.76 -3.69 15.53
C ARG A 222 3.37 -3.71 14.87
N ALA A 223 2.33 -3.94 15.65
CA ALA A 223 0.96 -3.91 15.16
C ALA A 223 0.55 -2.51 14.71
N ASN A 224 0.96 -1.47 15.44
CA ASN A 224 0.69 -0.08 15.09
C ASN A 224 1.31 0.30 13.74
N VAL A 225 2.57 -0.10 13.51
CA VAL A 225 3.25 0.12 12.22
C VAL A 225 2.54 -0.62 11.10
N TYR A 226 2.22 -1.89 11.31
CA TYR A 226 1.53 -2.69 10.30
C TYR A 226 0.17 -2.09 9.92
N ARG A 227 -0.63 -1.68 10.91
CA ARG A 227 -1.93 -1.06 10.65
C ARG A 227 -1.79 0.22 9.84
N ARG A 228 -0.82 1.05 10.18
CA ARG A 228 -0.54 2.29 9.46
C ARG A 228 -0.18 2.03 8.01
N ASP A 229 0.70 1.07 7.79
CA ASP A 229 1.17 0.72 6.43
C ASP A 229 0.08 0.06 5.58
N ASN A 230 -0.93 -0.54 6.20
CA ASN A 230 -1.99 -1.27 5.50
C ASN A 230 -3.38 -0.65 5.65
N ASP A 231 -3.46 0.60 6.10
CA ASP A 231 -4.72 1.36 6.22
C ASP A 231 -5.79 0.64 7.07
N ILE A 232 -5.38 0.02 8.17
CA ILE A 232 -6.28 -0.66 9.09
C ILE A 232 -6.61 0.27 10.26
N PRO A 233 -7.87 0.72 10.42
CA PRO A 233 -8.26 1.62 11.51
C PRO A 233 -8.03 1.01 12.89
N TYR A 234 -7.51 1.79 13.80
CA TYR A 234 -7.35 1.39 15.20
C TYR A 234 -8.68 0.97 15.84
N SER A 235 -9.77 1.64 15.47
CA SER A 235 -11.11 1.40 15.99
C SER A 235 -11.67 0.00 15.71
N TRP A 236 -11.07 -0.73 14.76
CA TRP A 236 -11.54 -2.09 14.45
C TRP A 236 -11.32 -3.08 15.60
N GLY A 237 -10.23 -2.95 16.34
CA GLY A 237 -9.89 -3.88 17.41
C GLY A 237 -9.58 -5.30 16.91
N THR A 238 -9.36 -6.20 17.86
CA THR A 238 -9.17 -7.63 17.59
C THR A 238 -10.16 -8.47 18.38
N ALA A 239 -10.59 -9.57 17.78
CA ALA A 239 -11.33 -10.61 18.49
C ALA A 239 -10.37 -11.63 19.10
N VAL A 240 -10.88 -12.44 20.04
CA VAL A 240 -10.14 -13.53 20.68
C VAL A 240 -10.93 -14.82 20.50
N ASN A 241 -10.28 -15.84 19.93
CA ASN A 241 -10.90 -17.16 19.74
C ASN A 241 -10.38 -18.12 20.81
N VAL A 242 -11.28 -18.69 21.56
CA VAL A 242 -10.98 -19.70 22.60
C VAL A 242 -11.59 -21.03 22.14
N MET A 243 -10.73 -22.03 21.96
CA MET A 243 -11.20 -23.33 21.45
C MET A 243 -10.45 -24.48 22.16
N PRO A 244 -11.10 -25.66 22.25
CA PRO A 244 -10.45 -26.85 22.81
C PRO A 244 -9.21 -27.20 21.99
N MET A 245 -8.18 -27.69 22.65
CA MET A 245 -6.99 -28.19 21.98
C MET A 245 -7.29 -29.49 21.24
N VAL A 246 -6.72 -29.61 20.06
CA VAL A 246 -6.53 -30.85 19.33
C VAL A 246 -5.03 -31.03 19.10
N PHE A 247 -4.53 -32.23 19.31
CA PHE A 247 -3.10 -32.48 19.38
C PHE A 247 -2.57 -33.26 18.19
N GLY A 248 -1.95 -32.57 17.26
CA GLY A 248 -1.23 -33.20 16.14
C GLY A 248 0.03 -33.93 16.58
N ASN A 249 0.47 -33.72 17.80
CA ASN A 249 1.63 -34.40 18.42
C ASN A 249 1.23 -35.43 19.48
N LEU A 250 0.01 -35.91 19.50
CA LEU A 250 -0.46 -36.86 20.48
C LEU A 250 0.25 -38.21 20.31
N ASN A 251 0.37 -38.71 19.09
CA ASN A 251 1.01 -39.97 18.76
C ASN A 251 1.37 -40.02 17.26
N ASP A 252 1.89 -41.14 16.78
CA ASP A 252 2.28 -41.32 15.39
C ASP A 252 1.11 -41.35 14.40
N ASN A 253 -0.14 -41.51 14.90
CA ASN A 253 -1.36 -41.42 14.10
C ASN A 253 -1.97 -39.99 14.15
N SER A 254 -1.15 -39.05 14.42
CA SER A 254 -1.51 -37.63 14.52
C SER A 254 -0.59 -36.78 13.68
N GLY A 255 -1.02 -35.59 13.31
CA GLY A 255 -0.24 -34.67 12.52
C GLY A 255 -0.93 -33.33 12.37
N THR A 256 -0.25 -32.42 11.69
CA THR A 256 -0.78 -31.08 11.41
C THR A 256 -0.32 -30.62 10.03
N GLY A 257 -1.06 -29.73 9.42
CA GLY A 257 -0.71 -29.21 8.11
C GLY A 257 -1.39 -27.91 7.75
N VAL A 258 -0.89 -27.34 6.68
CA VAL A 258 -1.44 -26.15 6.02
C VAL A 258 -1.56 -26.44 4.53
N ALA A 259 -2.62 -25.97 3.91
CA ALA A 259 -2.85 -26.22 2.49
C ALA A 259 -3.62 -25.10 1.82
N PHE A 260 -3.42 -25.03 0.50
CA PHE A 260 -4.16 -24.12 -0.39
C PHE A 260 -4.91 -24.97 -1.42
N THR A 261 -6.14 -24.60 -1.74
CA THR A 261 -6.93 -25.29 -2.77
C THR A 261 -6.39 -25.05 -4.18
N ARG A 262 -5.65 -23.99 -4.38
CA ARG A 262 -4.95 -23.65 -5.64
C ARG A 262 -3.56 -23.12 -5.31
N ASP A 263 -2.65 -23.19 -6.27
CA ASP A 263 -1.29 -22.68 -6.09
C ASP A 263 -1.31 -21.16 -5.88
N PRO A 264 -0.91 -20.67 -4.70
CA PRO A 264 -0.92 -19.23 -4.42
C PRO A 264 0.13 -18.43 -5.20
N ALA A 265 1.13 -19.09 -5.77
CA ALA A 265 2.17 -18.46 -6.57
C ALA A 265 1.79 -18.34 -8.05
N THR A 266 1.16 -19.39 -8.61
CA THR A 266 0.88 -19.48 -10.05
C THR A 266 -0.60 -19.43 -10.41
N GLY A 267 -1.49 -19.74 -9.46
CA GLY A 267 -2.94 -19.85 -9.69
C GLY A 267 -3.38 -21.19 -10.25
N GLU A 268 -2.47 -22.15 -10.44
CA GLU A 268 -2.82 -23.48 -10.92
C GLU A 268 -3.82 -24.16 -9.99
N LYS A 269 -4.85 -24.82 -10.54
CA LYS A 269 -5.87 -25.55 -9.78
C LYS A 269 -5.30 -26.89 -9.30
N LYS A 270 -4.53 -26.83 -8.22
CA LYS A 270 -3.87 -27.99 -7.60
C LYS A 270 -3.78 -27.77 -6.11
N LEU A 271 -4.13 -28.80 -5.32
CA LEU A 271 -3.96 -28.76 -3.88
C LEU A 271 -2.47 -28.64 -3.53
N MET A 272 -2.09 -27.56 -2.88
CA MET A 272 -0.71 -27.25 -2.49
C MET A 272 -0.64 -27.17 -0.98
N GLY A 273 0.44 -27.64 -0.40
CA GLY A 273 0.61 -27.51 1.04
C GLY A 273 1.60 -28.50 1.61
N GLU A 274 1.70 -28.47 2.92
CA GLU A 274 2.67 -29.24 3.69
C GLU A 274 2.01 -29.82 4.94
N PHE A 275 2.51 -30.97 5.38
CA PHE A 275 2.10 -31.56 6.64
C PHE A 275 3.28 -32.19 7.37
N LEU A 276 3.12 -32.35 8.69
CA LEU A 276 4.06 -33.08 9.55
C LEU A 276 3.29 -34.11 10.38
N THR A 277 3.86 -35.28 10.53
CA THR A 277 3.36 -36.31 11.43
C THR A 277 3.86 -36.04 12.84
N ASN A 278 3.05 -36.37 13.84
CA ASN A 278 3.39 -36.22 15.26
C ASN A 278 4.03 -34.81 15.56
N ALA A 279 3.29 -33.75 15.22
CA ALA A 279 3.75 -32.37 15.32
C ALA A 279 2.60 -31.41 15.63
N GLN A 280 2.95 -30.28 16.22
CA GLN A 280 2.05 -29.12 16.37
C GLN A 280 2.25 -28.14 15.21
N GLY A 281 1.28 -27.24 15.01
CA GLY A 281 1.35 -26.21 13.96
C GLY A 281 2.62 -25.35 14.03
N GLU A 282 3.10 -25.03 15.20
CA GLU A 282 4.33 -24.26 15.42
C GLU A 282 5.58 -24.98 14.90
N ASP A 283 5.58 -26.31 14.87
CA ASP A 283 6.71 -27.10 14.36
C ASP A 283 6.82 -27.01 12.83
N VAL A 284 5.72 -26.79 12.12
CA VAL A 284 5.72 -26.56 10.67
C VAL A 284 6.41 -25.25 10.35
N VAL A 285 6.08 -24.20 11.11
CA VAL A 285 6.60 -22.84 10.92
C VAL A 285 8.07 -22.73 11.36
N ALA A 286 8.45 -23.41 12.45
CA ALA A 286 9.79 -23.32 13.03
C ALA A 286 10.89 -23.93 12.14
N GLY A 287 10.54 -24.77 11.17
CA GLY A 287 11.50 -25.38 10.24
C GLY A 287 12.48 -26.37 10.88
N VAL A 288 12.21 -26.82 12.11
CA VAL A 288 13.08 -27.80 12.83
C VAL A 288 13.03 -29.18 12.16
N ARG A 289 11.90 -29.51 11.55
CA ARG A 289 11.69 -30.74 10.77
C ARG A 289 11.27 -30.34 9.36
N THR A 290 11.70 -31.11 8.35
CA THR A 290 11.30 -30.88 6.95
C THR A 290 9.85 -31.34 6.74
N PRO A 291 8.91 -30.44 6.42
CA PRO A 291 7.54 -30.85 6.12
C PRO A 291 7.47 -31.69 4.85
N MET A 292 6.48 -32.55 4.79
CA MET A 292 6.18 -33.35 3.60
C MET A 292 5.13 -32.65 2.74
N PRO A 293 5.21 -32.78 1.40
CA PRO A 293 4.15 -32.28 0.52
C PRO A 293 2.79 -32.86 0.89
N ILE A 294 1.73 -32.05 0.78
CA ILE A 294 0.37 -32.44 1.18
C ILE A 294 -0.12 -33.72 0.46
N ALA A 295 0.33 -33.96 -0.77
CA ALA A 295 -0.03 -35.16 -1.53
C ALA A 295 0.41 -36.47 -0.84
N GLN A 296 1.50 -36.43 -0.07
CA GLN A 296 2.02 -37.58 0.66
C GLN A 296 1.19 -37.91 1.93
N MET A 297 0.30 -37.03 2.34
CA MET A 297 -0.62 -37.27 3.46
C MET A 297 -1.52 -38.46 3.21
N GLU A 298 -1.85 -38.76 1.95
CA GLU A 298 -2.68 -39.91 1.56
C GLU A 298 -2.11 -41.23 2.04
N GLU A 299 -0.78 -41.40 2.02
CA GLU A 299 -0.11 -42.62 2.48
C GLU A 299 -0.15 -42.78 3.99
N LYS A 300 -0.05 -41.67 4.73
CA LYS A 300 0.01 -41.66 6.20
C LYS A 300 -1.37 -41.69 6.84
N PHE A 301 -2.31 -40.91 6.30
CA PHE A 301 -3.66 -40.71 6.85
C PHE A 301 -4.69 -40.77 5.73
N PRO A 302 -4.92 -41.96 5.12
CA PRO A 302 -5.76 -42.08 3.93
C PRO A 302 -7.19 -41.58 4.15
N GLU A 303 -7.83 -41.94 5.26
CA GLU A 303 -9.20 -41.53 5.57
C GLU A 303 -9.30 -40.05 5.84
N ALA A 304 -8.38 -39.51 6.65
CA ALA A 304 -8.32 -38.08 6.95
C ALA A 304 -8.01 -37.27 5.70
N PHE A 305 -7.11 -37.74 4.83
CA PHE A 305 -6.81 -37.09 3.56
C PHE A 305 -8.02 -37.03 2.63
N HIS A 306 -8.73 -38.12 2.45
CA HIS A 306 -9.93 -38.13 1.61
C HIS A 306 -11.01 -37.20 2.15
N GLN A 307 -11.21 -37.17 3.47
CA GLN A 307 -12.10 -36.23 4.12
C GLN A 307 -11.64 -34.76 3.90
N PHE A 308 -10.35 -34.54 4.02
CA PHE A 308 -9.77 -33.20 3.81
C PHE A 308 -10.00 -32.72 2.37
N VAL A 309 -9.80 -33.57 1.37
CA VAL A 309 -10.04 -33.20 -0.04
C VAL A 309 -11.52 -32.82 -0.24
N GLN A 310 -12.45 -33.51 0.39
CA GLN A 310 -13.88 -33.14 0.35
C GLN A 310 -14.13 -31.81 1.04
N VAL A 311 -13.47 -31.54 2.18
CA VAL A 311 -13.55 -30.25 2.89
C VAL A 311 -13.04 -29.14 2.00
N CYS A 312 -11.91 -29.32 1.31
CA CYS A 312 -11.36 -28.35 0.38
C CYS A 312 -12.37 -27.97 -0.71
N SER A 313 -12.99 -28.96 -1.33
CA SER A 313 -14.01 -28.75 -2.36
C SER A 313 -15.24 -28.02 -1.80
N THR A 314 -15.70 -28.43 -0.62
CA THR A 314 -16.83 -27.79 0.06
C THR A 314 -16.56 -26.34 0.36
N LEU A 315 -15.37 -26.01 0.88
CA LEU A 315 -15.00 -24.65 1.23
C LEU A 315 -14.86 -23.77 -0.01
N GLU A 316 -14.18 -24.24 -1.04
CA GLU A 316 -14.01 -23.48 -2.28
C GLU A 316 -15.37 -23.20 -2.93
N ASN A 317 -16.26 -24.17 -2.99
CA ASN A 317 -17.61 -24.00 -3.53
C ASN A 317 -18.48 -23.09 -2.66
N HIS A 318 -18.29 -23.11 -1.34
CA HIS A 318 -19.05 -22.27 -0.41
C HIS A 318 -18.62 -20.81 -0.46
N TYR A 319 -17.31 -20.55 -0.45
CA TYR A 319 -16.78 -19.18 -0.46
C TYR A 319 -16.59 -18.60 -1.87
N HIS A 320 -16.70 -19.42 -2.91
CA HIS A 320 -16.46 -19.02 -4.31
C HIS A 320 -15.08 -18.41 -4.54
N ASP A 321 -14.07 -18.91 -3.83
CA ASP A 321 -12.69 -18.50 -3.94
C ASP A 321 -11.76 -19.58 -3.44
N MET A 322 -10.48 -19.51 -3.84
CA MET A 322 -9.46 -20.40 -3.30
C MET A 322 -9.32 -20.22 -1.80
N GLN A 323 -9.03 -21.30 -1.12
CA GLN A 323 -8.92 -21.29 0.34
C GLN A 323 -7.52 -21.65 0.81
N ASP A 324 -7.10 -20.97 1.87
CA ASP A 324 -5.93 -21.27 2.68
C ASP A 324 -6.45 -21.87 3.99
N MET A 325 -6.02 -23.08 4.29
CA MET A 325 -6.58 -23.86 5.38
C MET A 325 -5.49 -24.38 6.31
N GLU A 326 -5.85 -24.45 7.58
CA GLU A 326 -5.03 -25.05 8.61
C GLU A 326 -5.83 -26.18 9.25
N PHE A 327 -5.21 -27.37 9.40
CA PHE A 327 -5.87 -28.53 9.91
C PHE A 327 -4.97 -29.33 10.84
N THR A 328 -5.57 -30.16 11.69
CA THR A 328 -4.88 -31.10 12.57
C THR A 328 -5.56 -32.46 12.48
N VAL A 329 -4.76 -33.52 12.49
CA VAL A 329 -5.22 -34.89 12.63
C VAL A 329 -4.83 -35.36 14.03
N GLU A 330 -5.79 -35.64 14.88
CA GLU A 330 -5.59 -36.19 16.22
C GLU A 330 -6.08 -37.64 16.24
N ASN A 331 -5.15 -38.57 16.44
CA ASN A 331 -5.42 -39.99 16.47
C ASN A 331 -6.31 -40.48 15.28
N GLY A 332 -5.93 -40.05 14.09
CA GLY A 332 -6.62 -40.37 12.84
C GLY A 332 -7.85 -39.55 12.50
N LYS A 333 -8.30 -38.68 13.39
CA LYS A 333 -9.48 -37.83 13.19
C LYS A 333 -9.11 -36.43 12.74
N LEU A 334 -9.70 -36.00 11.63
CA LEU A 334 -9.46 -34.66 11.07
C LEU A 334 -10.21 -33.56 11.82
N PHE A 335 -9.53 -32.44 12.08
CA PHE A 335 -10.11 -31.20 12.59
C PHE A 335 -9.64 -30.02 11.77
N MET A 336 -10.59 -29.14 11.40
CA MET A 336 -10.28 -27.88 10.74
C MET A 336 -10.10 -26.78 11.78
N LEU A 337 -8.98 -26.09 11.72
CA LEU A 337 -8.63 -25.02 12.66
C LEU A 337 -8.82 -23.63 12.10
N GLN A 338 -8.69 -23.48 10.78
CA GLN A 338 -8.78 -22.18 10.12
C GLN A 338 -9.03 -22.36 8.63
N THR A 339 -9.84 -21.49 8.07
CA THR A 339 -9.92 -21.26 6.63
C THR A 339 -10.00 -19.78 6.37
N ARG A 340 -9.47 -19.36 5.24
CA ARG A 340 -9.58 -17.98 4.75
C ARG A 340 -9.43 -17.98 3.24
N ASN A 341 -9.89 -16.90 2.61
CA ASN A 341 -9.57 -16.67 1.21
C ASN A 341 -8.05 -16.53 1.12
N GLY A 342 -7.42 -17.32 0.27
CA GLY A 342 -5.98 -17.47 0.26
C GLY A 342 -5.25 -16.22 -0.21
N LYS A 343 -4.22 -15.83 0.51
CA LYS A 343 -3.27 -14.82 0.02
C LYS A 343 -2.54 -15.41 -1.18
N ARG A 344 -2.34 -14.59 -2.18
CA ARG A 344 -1.77 -15.03 -3.46
C ARG A 344 -0.98 -13.92 -4.09
N THR A 345 -0.10 -14.26 -5.03
CA THR A 345 0.59 -13.26 -5.85
C THR A 345 -0.43 -12.54 -6.73
N ALA A 346 -0.07 -11.36 -7.20
CA ALA A 346 -0.90 -10.61 -8.12
C ALA A 346 -1.20 -11.40 -9.40
N GLN A 347 -0.20 -12.09 -9.92
CA GLN A 347 -0.34 -12.94 -11.10
C GLN A 347 -1.33 -14.10 -10.85
N ALA A 348 -1.19 -14.78 -9.72
CA ALA A 348 -2.12 -15.84 -9.33
C ALA A 348 -3.54 -15.32 -9.15
N ALA A 349 -3.71 -14.13 -8.57
CA ALA A 349 -5.02 -13.51 -8.37
C ALA A 349 -5.77 -13.33 -9.70
N LEU A 350 -5.08 -12.84 -10.72
CA LEU A 350 -5.68 -12.65 -12.06
C LEU A 350 -6.11 -14.00 -12.66
N LYS A 351 -5.23 -14.99 -12.62
CA LYS A 351 -5.53 -16.33 -13.15
C LYS A 351 -6.70 -16.98 -12.42
N ILE A 352 -6.69 -16.95 -11.10
CA ILE A 352 -7.74 -17.58 -10.28
C ILE A 352 -9.09 -16.91 -10.56
N ALA A 353 -9.16 -15.58 -10.61
CA ALA A 353 -10.40 -14.86 -10.90
C ALA A 353 -10.97 -15.24 -12.26
N CYS A 354 -10.13 -15.30 -13.30
CA CYS A 354 -10.54 -15.73 -14.65
C CYS A 354 -10.99 -17.19 -14.66
N ASP A 355 -10.25 -18.09 -14.02
CA ASP A 355 -10.59 -19.52 -13.94
C ASP A 355 -11.92 -19.75 -13.21
N LEU A 356 -12.19 -19.02 -12.14
CA LEU A 356 -13.46 -19.13 -11.40
C LEU A 356 -14.65 -18.66 -12.24
N VAL A 357 -14.48 -17.65 -13.08
CA VAL A 357 -15.50 -17.24 -14.06
C VAL A 357 -15.72 -18.34 -15.09
N ASP A 358 -14.66 -18.89 -15.65
CA ASP A 358 -14.72 -19.97 -16.66
C ASP A 358 -15.36 -21.24 -16.10
N GLU A 359 -15.18 -21.53 -14.82
CA GLU A 359 -15.80 -22.65 -14.12
C GLU A 359 -17.26 -22.40 -13.73
N GLY A 360 -17.76 -21.18 -13.97
CA GLY A 360 -19.15 -20.83 -13.62
C GLY A 360 -19.38 -20.56 -12.14
N MET A 361 -18.32 -20.49 -11.33
CA MET A 361 -18.42 -20.29 -9.88
C MET A 361 -18.73 -18.84 -9.51
N ILE A 362 -18.20 -17.88 -10.28
CA ILE A 362 -18.44 -16.45 -10.10
C ILE A 362 -18.75 -15.80 -11.45
N ASP A 363 -19.31 -14.59 -11.42
CA ASP A 363 -19.52 -13.78 -12.62
C ASP A 363 -18.38 -12.77 -12.82
N GLU A 364 -18.41 -12.02 -13.91
CA GLU A 364 -17.40 -11.01 -14.23
C GLU A 364 -17.30 -9.92 -13.16
N LYS A 365 -18.44 -9.49 -12.61
CA LYS A 365 -18.47 -8.47 -11.55
C LYS A 365 -17.77 -8.94 -10.29
N GLN A 366 -18.04 -10.17 -9.88
CA GLN A 366 -17.38 -10.77 -8.72
C GLN A 366 -15.88 -10.92 -8.93
N ALA A 367 -15.46 -11.29 -10.14
CA ALA A 367 -14.05 -11.39 -10.50
C ALA A 367 -13.34 -10.04 -10.39
N VAL A 368 -13.97 -8.98 -10.87
CA VAL A 368 -13.43 -7.60 -10.76
C VAL A 368 -13.29 -7.20 -9.29
N LEU A 369 -14.27 -7.53 -8.45
CA LEU A 369 -14.24 -7.19 -7.03
C LEU A 369 -13.19 -7.98 -6.24
N MET A 370 -12.77 -9.15 -6.71
CA MET A 370 -11.78 -10.01 -6.02
C MET A 370 -10.37 -9.46 -6.07
N ILE A 371 -10.05 -8.63 -7.05
CA ILE A 371 -8.69 -8.15 -7.28
C ILE A 371 -8.48 -6.87 -6.46
N ASP A 372 -7.45 -6.85 -5.61
CA ASP A 372 -7.02 -5.61 -4.98
C ASP A 372 -6.32 -4.76 -6.04
N PRO A 373 -6.82 -3.55 -6.34
CA PRO A 373 -6.21 -2.71 -7.38
C PRO A 373 -4.72 -2.42 -7.14
N ARG A 374 -4.30 -2.32 -5.89
CA ARG A 374 -2.90 -2.06 -5.54
C ARG A 374 -1.96 -3.18 -5.97
N ASN A 375 -2.45 -4.40 -6.05
CA ASN A 375 -1.66 -5.55 -6.49
C ASN A 375 -1.27 -5.48 -7.97
N LEU A 376 -1.95 -4.66 -8.76
CA LEU A 376 -1.61 -4.47 -10.17
C LEU A 376 -0.25 -3.80 -10.36
N ASP A 377 0.20 -3.02 -9.38
CA ASP A 377 1.54 -2.38 -9.44
C ASP A 377 2.66 -3.40 -9.64
N THR A 378 2.57 -4.54 -8.96
CA THR A 378 3.62 -5.57 -9.05
C THR A 378 3.74 -6.19 -10.44
N LEU A 379 2.67 -6.13 -11.23
CA LEU A 379 2.64 -6.67 -12.60
C LEU A 379 3.23 -5.71 -13.63
N LEU A 380 3.34 -4.44 -13.28
CA LEU A 380 3.77 -3.38 -14.18
C LEU A 380 5.23 -2.99 -14.01
N HIS A 381 5.90 -3.52 -12.97
CA HIS A 381 7.27 -3.16 -12.60
C HIS A 381 8.14 -4.40 -12.39
N PRO A 382 9.47 -4.30 -12.62
CA PRO A 382 10.39 -5.40 -12.31
C PRO A 382 10.34 -5.77 -10.82
N GLN A 383 10.59 -7.03 -10.51
CA GLN A 383 10.65 -7.57 -9.15
C GLN A 383 11.98 -8.28 -8.92
N PHE A 384 12.39 -8.46 -7.67
CA PHE A 384 13.55 -9.28 -7.36
C PHE A 384 13.21 -10.76 -7.51
N ASP A 385 14.22 -11.54 -7.91
CA ASP A 385 14.13 -12.99 -7.86
C ASP A 385 13.83 -13.44 -6.42
N ALA A 386 12.78 -14.24 -6.23
CA ALA A 386 12.27 -14.59 -4.92
C ALA A 386 13.27 -15.38 -4.06
N GLU A 387 14.01 -16.31 -4.67
CA GLU A 387 15.02 -17.11 -3.96
C GLU A 387 16.20 -16.25 -3.49
N ALA A 388 16.69 -15.38 -4.35
CA ALA A 388 17.78 -14.47 -4.02
C ALA A 388 17.37 -13.46 -2.93
N LEU A 389 16.14 -12.95 -3.01
CA LEU A 389 15.61 -12.01 -2.02
C LEU A 389 15.48 -12.66 -0.63
N ALA A 390 15.04 -13.92 -0.58
CA ALA A 390 14.86 -14.65 0.67
C ALA A 390 16.19 -14.85 1.44
N LYS A 391 17.30 -14.88 0.72
CA LYS A 391 18.66 -15.03 1.29
C LYS A 391 19.32 -13.70 1.64
N ALA A 392 18.73 -12.58 1.23
CA ALA A 392 19.31 -11.25 1.42
C ALA A 392 18.78 -10.61 2.70
N ASN A 393 19.65 -9.84 3.37
CA ASN A 393 19.31 -9.07 4.55
C ASN A 393 19.36 -7.59 4.22
N PRO A 394 18.31 -6.82 4.51
CA PRO A 394 18.33 -5.38 4.28
C PRO A 394 19.34 -4.70 5.21
N MET A 395 20.05 -3.72 4.68
CA MET A 395 21.02 -2.93 5.45
C MET A 395 20.49 -1.53 5.79
N GLY A 396 19.38 -1.14 5.20
CA GLY A 396 18.72 0.13 5.46
C GLY A 396 17.31 0.13 4.92
N LYS A 397 16.54 1.15 5.32
CA LYS A 397 15.17 1.32 4.89
C LYS A 397 14.85 2.80 4.70
N GLY A 398 14.33 3.14 3.52
CA GLY A 398 13.72 4.43 3.25
C GLY A 398 12.23 4.25 2.99
N LEU A 399 11.63 5.22 2.31
CA LEU A 399 10.23 5.13 1.87
C LEU A 399 10.16 4.48 0.49
N GLY A 400 9.29 3.51 0.33
CA GLY A 400 8.96 2.93 -0.96
C GLY A 400 8.19 3.95 -1.79
N ALA A 401 8.90 4.81 -2.51
CA ALA A 401 8.33 5.98 -3.18
C ALA A 401 7.80 5.67 -4.58
N SER A 402 8.40 4.72 -5.29
CA SER A 402 7.92 4.24 -6.58
C SER A 402 8.23 2.75 -6.67
N PRO A 403 7.22 1.92 -7.00
CA PRO A 403 7.35 0.47 -6.89
C PRO A 403 8.35 -0.13 -7.87
N GLY A 404 8.71 -1.38 -7.61
CA GLY A 404 9.63 -2.16 -8.42
C GLY A 404 10.96 -2.41 -7.72
N ALA A 405 11.78 -3.24 -8.35
CA ALA A 405 13.11 -3.60 -7.90
C ALA A 405 14.18 -3.07 -8.85
N ALA A 406 15.29 -2.59 -8.31
CA ALA A 406 16.40 -2.15 -9.12
C ALA A 406 17.73 -2.64 -8.53
N CYS A 407 18.62 -3.06 -9.39
CA CYS A 407 19.99 -3.44 -9.06
C CYS A 407 20.94 -2.77 -10.04
N GLY A 408 22.01 -2.19 -9.57
CA GLY A 408 22.98 -1.55 -10.44
C GLY A 408 24.16 -0.97 -9.70
N LYS A 409 25.06 -0.39 -10.47
CA LYS A 409 26.24 0.30 -9.95
C LYS A 409 25.86 1.70 -9.51
N ILE A 410 26.41 2.14 -8.39
CA ILE A 410 26.12 3.45 -7.80
C ILE A 410 26.76 4.55 -8.64
N VAL A 411 25.97 5.57 -8.97
CA VAL A 411 26.43 6.84 -9.52
C VAL A 411 25.83 7.98 -8.72
N PHE A 412 26.48 9.12 -8.66
CA PHE A 412 26.12 10.22 -7.77
C PHE A 412 25.60 11.47 -8.49
N ASN A 413 25.60 11.47 -9.81
CA ASN A 413 25.07 12.62 -10.58
C ASN A 413 24.47 12.16 -11.91
N ALA A 414 23.69 13.05 -12.51
CA ALA A 414 22.98 12.79 -13.76
C ALA A 414 23.91 12.51 -14.93
N ASP A 415 25.00 13.23 -15.03
CA ASP A 415 25.95 13.07 -16.15
C ASP A 415 26.61 11.70 -16.14
N ASP A 416 27.03 11.24 -14.97
CA ASP A 416 27.59 9.90 -14.80
C ASP A 416 26.57 8.80 -15.12
N ALA A 417 25.30 8.98 -14.71
CA ALA A 417 24.25 8.03 -15.04
C ALA A 417 24.08 7.86 -16.56
N ILE A 418 24.07 8.96 -17.29
CA ILE A 418 23.94 8.96 -18.75
C ILE A 418 25.17 8.30 -19.40
N GLU A 419 26.36 8.65 -18.97
CA GLU A 419 27.61 8.13 -19.52
C GLU A 419 27.74 6.64 -19.29
N TRP A 420 27.48 6.18 -18.06
CA TRP A 420 27.58 4.77 -17.71
C TRP A 420 26.55 3.92 -18.43
N LYS A 421 25.35 4.46 -18.64
CA LYS A 421 24.33 3.77 -19.45
C LYS A 421 24.78 3.60 -20.90
N LYS A 422 25.44 4.60 -21.47
CA LYS A 422 26.00 4.53 -22.83
C LYS A 422 27.05 3.43 -22.95
N ARG A 423 27.76 3.11 -21.85
CA ARG A 423 28.74 2.00 -21.79
C ARG A 423 28.07 0.64 -21.61
N GLY A 424 26.74 0.58 -21.51
CA GLY A 424 26.00 -0.66 -21.26
C GLY A 424 25.90 -1.04 -19.78
N GLU A 425 26.25 -0.16 -18.86
CA GLU A 425 26.17 -0.38 -17.43
C GLU A 425 24.77 -0.06 -16.90
N LYS A 426 24.26 -0.90 -15.99
CA LYS A 426 23.02 -0.61 -15.23
C LYS A 426 23.43 0.17 -13.99
N VAL A 427 22.80 1.31 -13.75
CA VAL A 427 23.15 2.20 -12.66
C VAL A 427 21.97 2.53 -11.74
N VAL A 428 22.28 2.80 -10.48
CA VAL A 428 21.35 3.34 -9.48
C VAL A 428 21.85 4.75 -9.13
N LEU A 429 21.01 5.76 -9.33
CA LEU A 429 21.37 7.14 -9.03
C LEU A 429 21.11 7.40 -7.55
N VAL A 430 22.15 7.74 -6.80
CA VAL A 430 22.10 8.03 -5.37
C VAL A 430 22.39 9.52 -5.15
N ARG A 431 21.42 10.23 -4.59
CA ARG A 431 21.52 11.69 -4.38
C ARG A 431 21.07 12.06 -2.97
N LEU A 432 21.54 13.17 -2.45
CA LEU A 432 20.99 13.77 -1.25
C LEU A 432 19.49 14.09 -1.46
N GLU A 433 19.21 14.77 -2.57
CA GLU A 433 17.87 15.00 -3.11
C GLU A 433 18.00 15.22 -4.62
N THR A 434 16.93 14.94 -5.40
CA THR A 434 16.97 15.23 -6.83
C THR A 434 16.22 16.51 -7.14
N SER A 435 16.69 17.20 -8.18
CA SER A 435 16.06 18.41 -8.71
C SER A 435 15.54 18.13 -10.13
N PRO A 436 14.75 19.05 -10.71
CA PRO A 436 14.34 18.96 -12.12
C PRO A 436 15.51 18.82 -13.10
N GLU A 437 16.66 19.37 -12.76
CA GLU A 437 17.88 19.28 -13.58
C GLU A 437 18.44 17.86 -13.69
N ASP A 438 18.08 16.97 -12.76
CA ASP A 438 18.50 15.56 -12.80
C ASP A 438 17.63 14.69 -13.72
N SER A 439 16.68 15.25 -14.47
CA SER A 439 15.68 14.51 -15.24
C SER A 439 16.27 13.49 -16.22
N THR A 440 17.32 13.86 -16.95
CA THR A 440 17.98 12.96 -17.90
C THR A 440 18.74 11.85 -17.22
N GLY A 441 19.35 12.13 -16.06
CA GLY A 441 20.00 11.11 -15.24
C GLY A 441 19.02 10.12 -14.64
N ARG A 442 17.85 10.60 -14.21
CA ARG A 442 16.78 9.73 -13.71
C ARG A 442 16.30 8.77 -14.80
N LYS A 443 16.16 9.24 -16.04
CA LYS A 443 15.78 8.40 -17.18
C LYS A 443 16.82 7.34 -17.51
N ALA A 444 18.09 7.62 -17.25
CA ALA A 444 19.19 6.69 -17.52
C ALA A 444 19.35 5.62 -16.44
N ALA A 445 18.89 5.88 -15.22
CA ALA A 445 19.05 4.99 -14.06
C ALA A 445 17.99 3.88 -14.02
N GLN A 446 18.38 2.72 -13.48
CA GLN A 446 17.43 1.63 -13.17
C GLN A 446 16.59 1.96 -11.94
N GLY A 447 17.15 2.70 -11.02
CA GLY A 447 16.48 3.11 -9.80
C GLY A 447 17.10 4.37 -9.22
N ILE A 448 16.35 5.00 -8.32
CA ILE A 448 16.73 6.25 -7.67
C ILE A 448 16.67 6.06 -6.16
N LEU A 449 17.73 6.44 -5.46
CA LEU A 449 17.80 6.42 -4.00
C LEU A 449 18.14 7.83 -3.51
N THR A 450 17.31 8.39 -2.63
CA THR A 450 17.57 9.70 -2.04
C THR A 450 17.62 9.62 -0.52
N VAL A 451 18.46 10.47 0.07
CA VAL A 451 18.61 10.61 1.53
C VAL A 451 17.44 11.40 2.11
N ARG A 452 17.02 12.45 1.41
CA ARG A 452 15.93 13.36 1.77
C ARG A 452 14.74 13.20 0.84
N GLY A 453 13.59 13.61 1.32
CA GLY A 453 12.36 13.61 0.56
C GLY A 453 11.35 12.57 1.07
N GLY A 454 10.08 12.91 0.92
CA GLY A 454 8.95 12.04 1.27
C GLY A 454 8.31 11.42 0.03
N MET A 455 7.17 10.78 0.23
CA MET A 455 6.36 10.17 -0.85
C MET A 455 5.92 11.16 -1.92
N THR A 456 5.88 12.43 -1.58
CA THR A 456 5.42 13.50 -2.45
C THR A 456 6.55 14.42 -2.91
N SER A 457 7.81 14.03 -2.65
CA SER A 457 8.97 14.74 -3.14
C SER A 457 9.02 14.72 -4.67
N HIS A 458 9.76 15.65 -5.26
CA HIS A 458 9.94 15.71 -6.71
C HIS A 458 10.47 14.38 -7.28
N ALA A 459 11.49 13.81 -6.63
CA ALA A 459 12.06 12.51 -7.03
C ALA A 459 10.99 11.39 -7.03
N ALA A 460 10.19 11.31 -5.98
CA ALA A 460 9.14 10.29 -5.85
C ALA A 460 8.06 10.44 -6.92
N VAL A 461 7.56 11.65 -7.13
CA VAL A 461 6.51 11.93 -8.11
C VAL A 461 6.98 11.63 -9.54
N VAL A 462 8.16 12.10 -9.90
CA VAL A 462 8.71 11.88 -11.23
C VAL A 462 9.03 10.40 -11.47
N ALA A 463 9.59 9.72 -10.49
CA ALA A 463 9.88 8.29 -10.59
C ALA A 463 8.62 7.46 -10.82
N ARG A 464 7.54 7.77 -10.11
CA ARG A 464 6.24 7.11 -10.33
C ARG A 464 5.71 7.35 -11.74
N GLY A 465 5.83 8.58 -12.22
CA GLY A 465 5.42 8.93 -13.60
C GLY A 465 6.22 8.17 -14.66
N MET A 466 7.49 7.94 -14.42
CA MET A 466 8.38 7.21 -15.32
C MET A 466 8.32 5.69 -15.19
N GLY A 467 7.69 5.19 -14.12
CA GLY A 467 7.72 3.76 -13.78
C GLY A 467 9.08 3.27 -13.28
N THR A 468 9.92 4.17 -12.78
CA THR A 468 11.26 3.87 -12.28
C THR A 468 11.20 3.61 -10.77
N CYS A 469 11.87 2.54 -10.32
CA CYS A 469 12.01 2.22 -8.91
C CYS A 469 12.61 3.40 -8.14
N CYS A 470 12.01 3.78 -7.01
CA CYS A 470 12.54 4.86 -6.17
C CYS A 470 12.37 4.55 -4.70
N VAL A 471 13.47 4.68 -3.96
CA VAL A 471 13.48 4.69 -2.49
C VAL A 471 13.91 6.10 -2.08
N SER A 472 13.06 6.82 -1.36
CA SER A 472 13.37 8.17 -0.90
C SER A 472 13.41 8.26 0.62
N GLY A 473 14.03 9.33 1.12
CA GLY A 473 14.03 9.61 2.56
C GLY A 473 14.80 8.61 3.42
N CYS A 474 15.83 7.98 2.90
CA CYS A 474 16.71 7.10 3.70
C CYS A 474 17.66 7.96 4.57
N GLY A 475 17.17 8.44 5.70
CA GLY A 475 17.92 9.33 6.60
C GLY A 475 19.12 8.68 7.28
N ASP A 476 19.24 7.35 7.26
CA ASP A 476 20.37 6.63 7.81
C ASP A 476 21.63 6.71 6.94
N ILE A 477 21.49 7.19 5.71
CA ILE A 477 22.62 7.40 4.80
C ILE A 477 23.40 8.65 5.21
N ALA A 478 24.69 8.48 5.46
CA ALA A 478 25.63 9.61 5.61
C ALA A 478 26.28 9.86 4.25
N MET A 479 25.80 10.92 3.56
CA MET A 479 26.19 11.23 2.18
C MET A 479 27.39 12.16 2.10
N ASP A 480 28.33 11.83 1.20
CA ASP A 480 29.43 12.68 0.78
C ASP A 480 29.47 12.70 -0.76
N GLU A 481 28.60 13.53 -1.36
CA GLU A 481 28.48 13.64 -2.82
C GLU A 481 29.77 14.11 -3.50
N ALA A 482 30.51 15.00 -2.85
CA ALA A 482 31.75 15.55 -3.41
C ALA A 482 32.81 14.48 -3.62
N ASN A 483 32.93 13.53 -2.71
CA ASN A 483 33.88 12.43 -2.79
C ASN A 483 33.26 11.13 -3.35
N LYS A 484 32.03 11.21 -3.85
CA LYS A 484 31.28 10.09 -4.47
C LYS A 484 31.28 8.85 -3.58
N LYS A 485 30.86 9.01 -2.33
CA LYS A 485 30.71 7.93 -1.38
C LYS A 485 29.59 8.21 -0.37
N PHE A 486 29.10 7.16 0.27
CA PHE A 486 28.16 7.26 1.39
C PHE A 486 28.32 6.07 2.33
N THR A 487 27.85 6.22 3.56
CA THR A 487 27.86 5.16 4.57
C THR A 487 26.43 4.77 4.91
N LEU A 488 26.16 3.48 4.95
CA LEU A 488 24.88 2.91 5.34
C LEU A 488 25.10 1.55 6.01
N GLY A 489 24.49 1.33 7.14
CA GLY A 489 24.56 0.03 7.84
C GLY A 489 25.99 -0.35 8.23
N GLY A 490 26.85 0.62 8.51
CA GLY A 490 28.26 0.39 8.87
C GLY A 490 29.19 0.13 7.70
N LYS A 491 28.69 0.18 6.47
CA LYS A 491 29.51 -0.03 5.26
C LYS A 491 29.61 1.28 4.47
N THR A 492 30.81 1.53 3.90
CA THR A 492 31.04 2.65 2.97
C THR A 492 30.90 2.18 1.54
N PHE A 493 30.04 2.84 0.78
CA PHE A 493 29.80 2.59 -0.64
C PHE A 493 30.48 3.67 -1.48
N HIS A 494 31.09 3.26 -2.56
CA HIS A 494 31.77 4.12 -3.53
C HIS A 494 31.08 4.04 -4.89
N GLU A 495 31.36 5.01 -5.77
CA GLU A 495 30.93 4.95 -7.16
C GLU A 495 31.33 3.62 -7.80
N GLY A 496 30.40 2.97 -8.47
CA GLY A 496 30.62 1.69 -9.12
C GLY A 496 30.36 0.45 -8.27
N ASP A 497 30.19 0.61 -6.96
CA ASP A 497 29.74 -0.51 -6.11
C ASP A 497 28.30 -0.89 -6.44
N PHE A 498 27.96 -2.17 -6.31
CA PHE A 498 26.61 -2.64 -6.56
C PHE A 498 25.71 -2.40 -5.36
N ILE A 499 24.48 -1.96 -5.65
CA ILE A 499 23.42 -1.81 -4.68
C ILE A 499 22.10 -2.28 -5.28
N SER A 500 21.24 -2.82 -4.43
CA SER A 500 19.88 -3.24 -4.81
C SER A 500 18.85 -2.51 -3.93
N ILE A 501 17.83 -1.96 -4.55
CA ILE A 501 16.77 -1.22 -3.85
C ILE A 501 15.41 -1.77 -4.22
N ASP A 502 14.51 -1.80 -3.22
CA ASP A 502 13.12 -2.23 -3.37
C ASP A 502 12.21 -1.02 -3.21
N GLY A 503 11.70 -0.53 -4.33
CA GLY A 503 10.81 0.64 -4.35
C GLY A 503 9.42 0.38 -3.78
N SER A 504 9.04 -0.88 -3.59
CA SER A 504 7.76 -1.24 -3.00
C SER A 504 7.81 -1.23 -1.46
N THR A 505 8.92 -1.68 -0.88
CA THR A 505 9.08 -1.78 0.59
C THR A 505 9.96 -0.68 1.18
N GLY A 506 10.81 -0.05 0.37
CA GLY A 506 11.82 0.91 0.81
C GLY A 506 13.11 0.27 1.31
N LYS A 507 13.24 -1.03 1.24
CA LYS A 507 14.44 -1.75 1.72
C LYS A 507 15.62 -1.60 0.75
N ILE A 508 16.82 -1.53 1.34
CA ILE A 508 18.07 -1.35 0.60
C ILE A 508 18.98 -2.52 0.96
N TYR A 509 19.61 -3.10 -0.06
CA TYR A 509 20.46 -4.29 0.06
C TYR A 509 21.85 -4.03 -0.51
N ASP A 510 22.86 -4.60 0.12
CA ASP A 510 24.22 -4.59 -0.38
C ASP A 510 24.39 -5.61 -1.52
N GLY A 511 25.07 -5.20 -2.60
CA GLY A 511 25.41 -6.09 -3.69
C GLY A 511 24.30 -6.33 -4.70
N ILE A 512 24.40 -7.45 -5.40
CA ILE A 512 23.52 -7.79 -6.51
C ILE A 512 22.41 -8.73 -6.04
N ILE A 513 21.16 -8.31 -6.24
CA ILE A 513 20.00 -9.20 -6.20
C ILE A 513 19.40 -9.19 -7.61
N PRO A 514 19.37 -10.33 -8.31
CA PRO A 514 18.82 -10.39 -9.66
C PRO A 514 17.37 -9.91 -9.71
N THR A 515 17.01 -9.23 -10.80
CA THR A 515 15.65 -8.76 -11.05
C THR A 515 15.00 -9.58 -12.17
N VAL A 516 13.67 -9.68 -12.11
CA VAL A 516 12.82 -10.32 -13.11
C VAL A 516 11.94 -9.23 -13.71
N ASP A 517 11.87 -9.14 -15.04
CA ASP A 517 11.04 -8.16 -15.72
C ASP A 517 9.55 -8.39 -15.46
N ALA A 518 8.78 -7.31 -15.52
CA ALA A 518 7.33 -7.36 -15.40
C ALA A 518 6.72 -8.21 -16.52
N THR A 519 5.87 -9.17 -16.15
CA THR A 519 5.15 -10.03 -17.09
C THR A 519 3.66 -9.72 -17.03
N ILE A 520 3.11 -9.18 -18.10
CA ILE A 520 1.67 -8.95 -18.23
C ILE A 520 1.07 -10.14 -18.97
N SER A 521 0.18 -10.89 -18.29
CA SER A 521 -0.48 -12.07 -18.85
C SER A 521 -1.76 -11.70 -19.62
N GLY A 522 -2.30 -12.65 -20.40
CA GLY A 522 -3.62 -12.51 -21.04
C GLY A 522 -4.76 -12.35 -20.01
N TYR A 523 -4.60 -12.84 -18.80
CA TYR A 523 -5.56 -12.66 -17.71
C TYR A 523 -5.69 -11.20 -17.29
N PHE A 524 -4.61 -10.46 -17.31
CA PHE A 524 -4.64 -9.01 -17.09
C PHE A 524 -5.57 -8.31 -18.08
N GLY A 525 -5.45 -8.62 -19.36
CA GLY A 525 -6.31 -8.06 -20.41
C GLY A 525 -7.79 -8.40 -20.20
N ARG A 526 -8.09 -9.63 -19.78
CA ARG A 526 -9.47 -10.06 -19.50
C ARG A 526 -10.07 -9.28 -18.33
N ILE A 527 -9.35 -9.17 -17.22
CA ILE A 527 -9.80 -8.42 -16.03
C ILE A 527 -10.00 -6.95 -16.38
N MET A 528 -9.06 -6.33 -17.09
CA MET A 528 -9.16 -4.93 -17.47
C MET A 528 -10.29 -4.68 -18.49
N GLY A 529 -10.55 -5.62 -19.35
CA GLY A 529 -11.71 -5.58 -20.27
C GLY A 529 -13.04 -5.57 -19.52
N TRP A 530 -13.16 -6.42 -18.48
CA TRP A 530 -14.34 -6.42 -17.61
C TRP A 530 -14.44 -5.12 -16.79
N ALA A 531 -13.31 -4.61 -16.29
CA ALA A 531 -13.28 -3.33 -15.59
C ALA A 531 -13.82 -2.20 -16.47
N ASP A 532 -13.36 -2.11 -17.71
CA ASP A 532 -13.83 -1.09 -18.64
C ASP A 532 -15.32 -1.22 -18.96
N LYS A 533 -15.84 -2.44 -18.98
CA LYS A 533 -17.27 -2.71 -19.23
C LYS A 533 -18.16 -2.15 -18.11
N TYR A 534 -17.71 -2.21 -16.86
CA TYR A 534 -18.56 -1.86 -15.71
C TYR A 534 -18.28 -0.49 -15.10
N ARG A 535 -17.12 0.12 -15.35
CA ARG A 535 -16.82 1.45 -14.79
C ARG A 535 -17.65 2.56 -15.46
N ARG A 536 -18.03 3.55 -14.69
CA ARG A 536 -18.61 4.79 -15.19
C ARG A 536 -17.55 5.88 -15.40
N LEU A 537 -16.66 6.04 -14.42
CA LEU A 537 -15.57 7.02 -14.49
C LEU A 537 -14.65 6.72 -15.67
N ARG A 538 -14.31 7.76 -16.42
CA ARG A 538 -13.22 7.70 -17.37
C ARG A 538 -11.90 7.86 -16.64
N VAL A 539 -10.83 7.35 -17.23
CA VAL A 539 -9.49 7.43 -16.65
C VAL A 539 -8.56 8.11 -17.64
N ARG A 540 -8.05 9.27 -17.22
CA ARG A 540 -7.03 10.03 -17.94
C ARG A 540 -5.69 9.91 -17.22
N THR A 541 -4.65 10.46 -17.82
CA THR A 541 -3.31 10.45 -17.25
C THR A 541 -2.76 11.85 -17.03
N ASN A 542 -1.86 11.97 -16.07
CA ASN A 542 -1.01 13.14 -15.88
C ASN A 542 0.29 12.86 -16.65
N ALA A 543 0.52 13.56 -17.75
CA ALA A 543 1.67 13.33 -18.60
C ALA A 543 2.14 14.63 -19.25
N ASP A 544 3.45 14.84 -19.24
CA ASP A 544 4.09 16.03 -19.77
C ASP A 544 4.97 15.73 -20.99
N THR A 545 5.20 14.47 -21.29
CA THR A 545 6.05 14.01 -22.39
C THR A 545 5.30 13.03 -23.31
N PRO A 546 5.67 12.95 -24.59
CA PRO A 546 5.09 11.98 -25.51
C PRO A 546 5.29 10.54 -25.05
N ARG A 547 6.44 10.24 -24.45
CA ARG A 547 6.76 8.91 -23.90
C ARG A 547 5.74 8.49 -22.84
N ASP A 548 5.50 9.36 -21.86
CA ASP A 548 4.57 9.08 -20.78
C ASP A 548 3.13 8.99 -21.29
N ALA A 549 2.75 9.89 -22.19
CA ALA A 549 1.44 9.89 -22.82
C ALA A 549 1.18 8.58 -23.58
N LYS A 550 2.14 8.13 -24.35
CA LYS A 550 2.06 6.88 -25.11
C LYS A 550 1.98 5.66 -24.19
N LYS A 551 2.80 5.62 -23.15
CA LYS A 551 2.76 4.54 -22.15
C LYS A 551 1.41 4.48 -21.45
N ALA A 552 0.87 5.61 -21.03
CA ALA A 552 -0.44 5.69 -20.40
C ALA A 552 -1.56 5.22 -21.33
N ARG A 553 -1.50 5.59 -22.61
CA ARG A 553 -2.47 5.12 -23.59
C ARG A 553 -2.40 3.60 -23.76
N GLU A 554 -1.22 3.03 -23.83
CA GLU A 554 -1.02 1.57 -23.85
C GLU A 554 -1.64 0.89 -22.64
N LEU A 555 -1.61 1.54 -21.49
CA LEU A 555 -2.21 1.06 -20.24
C LEU A 555 -3.71 1.37 -20.13
N GLY A 556 -4.30 2.03 -21.13
CA GLY A 556 -5.73 2.25 -21.21
C GLY A 556 -6.21 3.66 -20.85
N ALA A 557 -5.33 4.64 -20.78
CA ALA A 557 -5.74 6.03 -20.57
C ALA A 557 -6.56 6.57 -21.75
N GLU A 558 -7.58 7.35 -21.42
CA GLU A 558 -8.57 7.89 -22.39
C GLU A 558 -8.33 9.37 -22.70
N GLY A 559 -7.19 9.90 -22.31
CA GLY A 559 -6.79 11.28 -22.52
C GLY A 559 -5.75 11.72 -21.52
N ILE A 560 -5.34 12.97 -21.61
CA ILE A 560 -4.50 13.63 -20.60
C ILE A 560 -5.40 14.56 -19.79
N GLY A 561 -5.45 14.33 -18.48
CA GLY A 561 -6.19 15.18 -17.53
C GLY A 561 -5.34 16.31 -16.96
N LEU A 562 -4.02 16.17 -17.04
CA LEU A 562 -3.08 17.20 -16.59
C LEU A 562 -1.77 17.11 -17.38
N CYS A 563 -1.47 18.15 -18.13
CA CYS A 563 -0.15 18.41 -18.69
C CYS A 563 0.42 19.66 -18.00
N ARG A 564 1.53 19.49 -17.28
CA ARG A 564 2.21 20.58 -16.56
C ARG A 564 3.24 21.22 -17.47
N THR A 565 2.94 22.39 -18.00
CA THR A 565 3.80 23.06 -19.01
C THR A 565 5.16 23.45 -18.47
N GLU A 566 5.30 23.73 -17.18
CA GLU A 566 6.57 24.07 -16.52
C GLU A 566 7.64 22.99 -16.67
N HIS A 567 7.27 21.73 -16.73
CA HIS A 567 8.19 20.60 -16.87
C HIS A 567 8.88 20.56 -18.24
N MET A 568 8.36 21.31 -19.20
CA MET A 568 8.90 21.39 -20.55
C MET A 568 10.09 22.34 -20.69
N PHE A 569 10.41 23.13 -19.63
CA PHE A 569 11.40 24.21 -19.70
C PHE A 569 12.77 23.86 -19.12
N PHE A 570 12.94 22.72 -18.49
CA PHE A 570 14.17 22.39 -17.78
C PHE A 570 15.32 21.87 -18.65
N GLU A 571 15.07 21.56 -19.90
CA GLU A 571 16.14 21.14 -20.81
C GLU A 571 17.07 22.30 -21.17
N ALA A 572 18.37 22.02 -21.36
CA ALA A 572 19.43 23.02 -21.51
C ALA A 572 19.17 24.05 -22.62
N ASP A 573 18.59 23.61 -23.75
CA ASP A 573 18.30 24.47 -24.88
C ASP A 573 17.10 25.40 -24.66
N ARG A 574 16.26 25.08 -23.73
CA ARG A 574 15.00 25.79 -23.42
C ARG A 574 15.11 26.69 -22.21
N ILE A 575 15.83 26.26 -21.19
CA ILE A 575 15.94 27.00 -19.93
C ILE A 575 16.56 28.40 -20.12
N ALA A 576 17.49 28.54 -21.06
CA ALA A 576 18.12 29.82 -21.35
C ALA A 576 17.08 30.86 -21.82
N ALA A 577 16.22 30.52 -22.79
CA ALA A 577 15.17 31.40 -23.26
C ALA A 577 14.12 31.69 -22.16
N PHE A 578 13.82 30.72 -21.34
CA PHE A 578 12.87 30.87 -20.22
C PHE A 578 13.45 31.83 -19.15
N ARG A 579 14.75 31.75 -18.86
CA ARG A 579 15.44 32.66 -17.95
C ARG A 579 15.50 34.10 -18.51
N GLU A 580 15.64 34.25 -19.83
CA GLU A 580 15.53 35.56 -20.49
C GLU A 580 14.14 36.17 -20.24
N MET A 581 13.10 35.38 -20.37
CA MET A 581 11.72 35.82 -20.11
C MET A 581 11.53 36.27 -18.66
N ILE A 582 12.01 35.45 -17.72
CA ILE A 582 11.89 35.72 -16.29
C ILE A 582 12.56 37.04 -15.91
N CYS A 583 13.75 37.28 -16.45
CA CYS A 583 14.59 38.47 -16.14
C CYS A 583 14.30 39.65 -17.05
N SER A 584 13.20 39.67 -17.79
CA SER A 584 12.78 40.78 -18.63
C SER A 584 12.23 41.91 -17.78
N ASP A 585 12.63 43.17 -18.09
CA ASP A 585 12.16 44.41 -17.43
C ASP A 585 10.97 45.04 -18.14
N THR A 586 10.82 44.78 -19.44
CA THR A 586 9.77 45.37 -20.28
C THR A 586 8.91 44.31 -20.94
N VAL A 587 7.71 44.71 -21.35
CA VAL A 587 6.79 43.83 -22.11
C VAL A 587 7.45 43.40 -23.42
N GLU A 588 8.16 44.31 -24.10
CA GLU A 588 8.85 44.03 -25.37
C GLU A 588 9.94 42.98 -25.20
N GLU A 589 10.78 43.11 -24.16
CA GLU A 589 11.80 42.11 -23.85
C GLU A 589 11.15 40.73 -23.56
N ARG A 590 10.07 40.74 -22.78
CA ARG A 590 9.37 39.51 -22.42
C ARG A 590 8.76 38.84 -23.65
N LYS A 591 8.11 39.60 -24.51
CA LYS A 591 7.56 39.07 -25.77
C LYS A 591 8.66 38.50 -26.69
N ALA A 592 9.80 39.14 -26.76
CA ALA A 592 10.94 38.65 -27.54
C ALA A 592 11.46 37.32 -27.01
N ALA A 593 11.57 37.16 -25.69
CA ALA A 593 11.97 35.91 -25.06
C ALA A 593 10.91 34.80 -25.28
N LEU A 594 9.63 35.18 -25.12
CA LEU A 594 8.50 34.25 -25.32
C LEU A 594 8.41 33.76 -26.77
N ALA A 595 8.77 34.61 -27.74
CA ALA A 595 8.84 34.23 -29.16
C ALA A 595 9.88 33.11 -29.39
N LYS A 596 10.95 33.04 -28.60
CA LYS A 596 11.93 31.96 -28.67
C LYS A 596 11.41 30.66 -28.06
N ILE A 597 10.55 30.74 -27.05
CA ILE A 597 9.96 29.61 -26.34
C ILE A 597 8.83 28.97 -27.14
N LEU A 598 8.05 29.79 -27.87
CA LEU A 598 6.85 29.34 -28.58
C LEU A 598 7.07 28.11 -29.46
N PRO A 599 8.11 28.03 -30.32
CA PRO A 599 8.31 26.84 -31.15
C PRO A 599 8.53 25.56 -30.33
N TYR A 600 9.21 25.63 -29.20
CA TYR A 600 9.46 24.49 -28.33
C TYR A 600 8.15 23.97 -27.72
N GLN A 601 7.34 24.87 -27.16
CA GLN A 601 6.04 24.51 -26.59
C GLN A 601 5.09 23.96 -27.64
N GLN A 602 5.03 24.60 -28.80
CA GLN A 602 4.20 24.13 -29.92
C GLN A 602 4.60 22.71 -30.34
N GLY A 603 5.89 22.45 -30.49
CA GLY A 603 6.41 21.14 -30.84
C GLY A 603 6.08 20.08 -29.80
N ASP A 604 6.20 20.40 -28.54
CA ASP A 604 5.85 19.49 -27.44
C ASP A 604 4.36 19.16 -27.46
N PHE A 605 3.50 20.14 -27.63
CA PHE A 605 2.05 19.91 -27.72
C PHE A 605 1.65 19.10 -28.94
N GLU A 606 2.28 19.33 -30.09
CA GLU A 606 2.06 18.52 -31.30
C GLU A 606 2.36 17.04 -31.01
N GLN A 607 3.47 16.75 -30.35
CA GLN A 607 3.86 15.38 -29.98
C GLN A 607 2.85 14.73 -29.01
N LEU A 608 2.33 15.48 -28.05
CA LEU A 608 1.31 14.99 -27.12
C LEU A 608 0.00 14.67 -27.87
N TYR A 609 -0.46 15.55 -28.75
CA TYR A 609 -1.65 15.30 -29.54
C TYR A 609 -1.50 14.08 -30.44
N GLU A 610 -0.32 13.92 -31.06
CA GLU A 610 0.00 12.72 -31.87
C GLU A 610 -0.06 11.45 -31.03
N ALA A 611 0.54 11.47 -29.83
CA ALA A 611 0.56 10.32 -28.94
C ALA A 611 -0.84 9.89 -28.50
N LEU A 612 -1.77 10.82 -28.32
CA LEU A 612 -3.13 10.57 -27.85
C LEU A 612 -4.16 10.34 -28.98
N GLU A 613 -3.76 10.48 -30.24
CA GLU A 613 -4.59 10.16 -31.40
C GLU A 613 -6.00 10.78 -31.41
N GLY A 614 -6.09 12.04 -30.99
CA GLY A 614 -7.36 12.77 -30.93
C GLY A 614 -8.14 12.65 -29.63
N MET A 615 -7.63 11.92 -28.67
CA MET A 615 -8.21 11.90 -27.32
C MET A 615 -8.02 13.27 -26.64
N PRO A 616 -8.89 13.63 -25.66
CA PRO A 616 -8.78 14.93 -24.98
C PRO A 616 -7.43 15.13 -24.29
N VAL A 617 -6.90 16.34 -24.40
CA VAL A 617 -5.66 16.74 -23.72
C VAL A 617 -5.90 18.05 -22.97
N THR A 618 -5.81 17.99 -21.64
CA THR A 618 -5.95 19.17 -20.78
C THR A 618 -4.56 19.73 -20.50
N ILE A 619 -4.30 20.94 -20.97
CA ILE A 619 -3.02 21.63 -20.81
C ILE A 619 -3.17 22.72 -19.75
N ARG A 620 -2.41 22.58 -18.66
CA ARG A 620 -2.38 23.57 -17.59
C ARG A 620 -1.32 24.62 -17.92
N PHE A 621 -1.70 25.87 -17.88
CA PHE A 621 -0.77 26.96 -18.08
C PHE A 621 0.21 27.05 -16.92
N LEU A 622 1.29 27.82 -17.11
CA LEU A 622 2.39 27.94 -16.19
C LEU A 622 1.89 28.20 -14.75
N ASP A 623 2.31 27.34 -13.81
CA ASP A 623 1.85 27.37 -12.43
C ASP A 623 2.89 27.86 -11.40
N PRO A 624 4.14 27.32 -11.39
CA PRO A 624 5.10 27.70 -10.35
C PRO A 624 5.54 29.14 -10.41
N PRO A 625 5.97 29.72 -9.26
CA PRO A 625 6.57 31.04 -9.24
C PRO A 625 7.83 31.12 -10.11
N LEU A 626 8.08 32.27 -10.72
CA LEU A 626 9.24 32.47 -11.61
C LEU A 626 10.57 32.25 -10.90
N HIS A 627 10.66 32.52 -9.59
CA HIS A 627 11.92 32.32 -8.85
C HIS A 627 12.45 30.89 -8.86
N GLU A 628 11.61 29.91 -9.13
CA GLU A 628 12.05 28.49 -9.22
C GLU A 628 12.95 28.23 -10.42
N PHE A 629 12.91 29.10 -11.42
CA PHE A 629 13.65 28.93 -12.68
C PHE A 629 14.86 29.86 -12.81
N VAL A 630 15.12 30.71 -11.80
CA VAL A 630 16.21 31.66 -11.86
C VAL A 630 17.57 30.96 -11.91
N PRO A 631 18.58 31.58 -12.57
CA PRO A 631 19.91 30.98 -12.59
C PRO A 631 20.54 30.96 -11.19
N ASN A 632 21.21 29.85 -10.86
CA ASN A 632 21.79 29.61 -9.54
C ASN A 632 23.31 29.81 -9.50
N THR A 633 24.00 29.72 -10.65
CA THR A 633 25.45 29.81 -10.73
C THR A 633 25.90 31.16 -11.28
N GLU A 634 27.08 31.58 -10.88
CA GLU A 634 27.67 32.85 -11.36
C GLU A 634 27.86 32.86 -12.89
N SER A 635 28.26 31.71 -13.46
CA SER A 635 28.43 31.55 -14.92
C SER A 635 27.12 31.70 -15.69
N GLU A 636 26.03 31.17 -15.15
CA GLU A 636 24.69 31.29 -15.76
C GLU A 636 24.21 32.74 -15.71
N ILE A 637 24.46 33.42 -14.59
CA ILE A 637 24.08 34.84 -14.41
C ILE A 637 24.88 35.73 -15.38
N GLU A 638 26.19 35.47 -15.53
CA GLU A 638 27.05 36.21 -16.47
C GLU A 638 26.60 36.02 -17.93
N LEU A 639 26.27 34.79 -18.31
CA LEU A 639 25.77 34.48 -19.65
C LEU A 639 24.46 35.23 -19.92
N LEU A 640 23.52 35.20 -18.97
CA LEU A 640 22.25 35.87 -19.09
C LEU A 640 22.40 37.39 -19.19
N ALA A 641 23.27 37.97 -18.37
CA ALA A 641 23.60 39.40 -18.41
C ALA A 641 24.12 39.80 -19.80
N LYS A 642 25.04 39.01 -20.36
CA LYS A 642 25.59 39.24 -21.69
C LYS A 642 24.50 39.16 -22.76
N THR A 643 23.66 38.14 -22.70
CA THR A 643 22.59 37.93 -23.68
C THR A 643 21.58 39.07 -23.69
N GLN A 644 21.22 39.61 -22.52
CA GLN A 644 20.23 40.69 -22.37
C GLN A 644 20.83 42.11 -22.40
N GLY A 645 22.16 42.24 -22.54
CA GLY A 645 22.81 43.54 -22.50
C GLY A 645 22.69 44.24 -21.14
N LYS A 646 22.62 43.49 -20.06
CA LYS A 646 22.53 43.94 -18.67
C LYS A 646 23.80 43.64 -17.91
N THR A 647 24.01 44.31 -16.78
CA THR A 647 25.11 43.99 -15.88
C THR A 647 24.75 42.77 -15.00
N VAL A 648 25.78 42.07 -14.51
CA VAL A 648 25.60 40.95 -13.55
C VAL A 648 24.80 41.43 -12.32
N GLU A 649 25.08 42.64 -11.84
CA GLU A 649 24.39 43.25 -10.69
C GLU A 649 22.91 43.47 -10.99
N GLN A 650 22.55 43.93 -12.19
CA GLN A 650 21.15 44.09 -12.60
C GLN A 650 20.43 42.74 -12.60
N ILE A 651 21.05 41.69 -13.11
CA ILE A 651 20.46 40.33 -13.10
C ILE A 651 20.28 39.83 -11.66
N LYS A 652 21.27 40.01 -10.80
CA LYS A 652 21.19 39.61 -9.38
C LYS A 652 20.06 40.36 -8.65
N ASN A 653 19.86 41.63 -8.96
CA ASN A 653 18.77 42.43 -8.39
C ASN A 653 17.41 41.94 -8.84
N ILE A 654 17.26 41.58 -10.11
CA ILE A 654 16.02 40.98 -10.65
C ILE A 654 15.74 39.68 -9.95
N ILE A 655 16.74 38.80 -9.82
CA ILE A 655 16.60 37.52 -9.13
C ILE A 655 16.15 37.71 -7.68
N ALA A 656 16.78 38.66 -6.97
CA ALA A 656 16.42 39.00 -5.60
C ALA A 656 14.97 39.49 -5.50
N SER A 657 14.50 40.27 -6.47
CA SER A 657 13.12 40.79 -6.51
C SER A 657 12.08 39.69 -6.74
N LEU A 658 12.49 38.58 -7.32
CA LEU A 658 11.58 37.42 -7.58
C LEU A 658 11.49 36.44 -6.40
N HIS A 659 12.33 36.63 -5.38
CA HIS A 659 12.35 35.75 -4.21
C HIS A 659 10.99 35.74 -3.50
N GLU A 660 10.48 34.53 -3.25
CA GLU A 660 9.21 34.30 -2.56
C GLU A 660 9.46 33.77 -1.15
N PHE A 661 8.86 34.42 -0.14
CA PHE A 661 8.92 33.94 1.26
C PHE A 661 8.09 32.66 1.45
N ASN A 662 6.95 32.59 0.76
CA ASN A 662 6.08 31.41 0.74
C ASN A 662 5.66 31.16 -0.71
N PRO A 663 6.44 30.35 -1.44
CA PRO A 663 6.16 30.09 -2.86
C PRO A 663 4.77 29.54 -3.17
N MET A 664 4.22 28.73 -2.27
CA MET A 664 2.89 28.15 -2.44
C MET A 664 1.79 29.23 -2.45
N MET A 665 1.97 30.30 -1.67
CA MET A 665 1.01 31.40 -1.51
C MET A 665 1.40 32.65 -2.30
N GLY A 666 2.42 32.56 -3.14
CA GLY A 666 3.02 33.73 -3.79
C GLY A 666 2.52 34.05 -5.19
N HIS A 667 3.39 34.65 -5.96
CA HIS A 667 3.12 35.08 -7.35
C HIS A 667 3.29 33.91 -8.32
N ARG A 668 2.24 33.15 -8.48
CA ARG A 668 2.21 31.96 -9.33
C ARG A 668 0.84 31.75 -9.96
N GLY A 669 0.75 30.78 -10.86
CA GLY A 669 -0.51 30.37 -11.50
C GLY A 669 -1.18 31.50 -12.27
N CYS A 670 -2.48 31.66 -12.11
CA CYS A 670 -3.23 32.71 -12.79
C CYS A 670 -2.75 34.11 -12.41
N ARG A 671 -2.12 34.29 -11.25
CA ARG A 671 -1.55 35.58 -10.82
C ARG A 671 -0.42 36.05 -11.76
N LEU A 672 0.39 35.09 -12.28
CA LEU A 672 1.37 35.38 -13.32
C LEU A 672 0.70 35.80 -14.63
N ALA A 673 -0.35 35.12 -15.02
CA ALA A 673 -1.09 35.42 -16.23
C ALA A 673 -1.81 36.79 -16.16
N VAL A 674 -2.23 37.18 -14.97
CA VAL A 674 -2.82 38.52 -14.75
C VAL A 674 -1.73 39.60 -14.83
N THR A 675 -0.60 39.38 -14.19
CA THR A 675 0.51 40.35 -14.18
C THR A 675 1.23 40.43 -15.53
N PHE A 676 1.42 39.24 -16.17
CA PHE A 676 2.13 39.09 -17.44
C PHE A 676 1.27 38.36 -18.46
N PRO A 677 0.19 38.98 -19.00
CA PRO A 677 -0.76 38.31 -19.90
C PRO A 677 -0.12 37.79 -21.19
N GLU A 678 1.01 38.30 -21.59
CA GLU A 678 1.78 37.84 -22.74
C GLU A 678 2.24 36.36 -22.58
N ILE A 679 2.39 35.86 -21.36
CA ILE A 679 2.71 34.45 -21.10
C ILE A 679 1.52 33.59 -21.52
N ALA A 680 0.32 33.94 -21.08
CA ALA A 680 -0.92 33.23 -21.46
C ALA A 680 -1.18 33.31 -22.96
N GLU A 681 -0.90 34.45 -23.57
CA GLU A 681 -0.98 34.67 -25.01
C GLU A 681 -0.06 33.69 -25.76
N MET A 682 1.20 33.60 -25.36
CA MET A 682 2.18 32.68 -25.96
C MET A 682 1.74 31.23 -25.82
N GLN A 683 1.33 30.82 -24.64
CA GLN A 683 0.92 29.43 -24.41
C GLN A 683 -0.33 29.06 -25.20
N THR A 684 -1.27 29.98 -25.33
CA THR A 684 -2.48 29.79 -26.14
C THR A 684 -2.12 29.62 -27.62
N ARG A 685 -1.22 30.44 -28.15
CA ARG A 685 -0.74 30.32 -29.53
C ARG A 685 -0.10 28.94 -29.78
N ALA A 686 0.74 28.50 -28.85
CA ALA A 686 1.40 27.20 -28.92
C ALA A 686 0.37 26.04 -28.95
N VAL A 687 -0.62 26.08 -28.07
CA VAL A 687 -1.67 25.05 -28.00
C VAL A 687 -2.49 24.99 -29.29
N ILE A 688 -2.99 26.13 -29.75
CA ILE A 688 -3.90 26.20 -30.88
C ILE A 688 -3.16 25.88 -32.20
N ARG A 689 -1.95 26.40 -32.36
CA ARG A 689 -1.14 26.09 -33.57
C ARG A 689 -0.81 24.58 -33.62
N ALA A 690 -0.45 24.00 -32.48
CA ALA A 690 -0.16 22.57 -32.38
C ALA A 690 -1.40 21.74 -32.76
N ALA A 691 -2.55 22.10 -32.20
CA ALA A 691 -3.81 21.41 -32.47
C ALA A 691 -4.22 21.51 -33.96
N ILE A 692 -4.09 22.67 -34.55
CA ILE A 692 -4.37 22.90 -35.96
C ILE A 692 -3.46 22.02 -36.84
N ASN A 693 -2.15 22.02 -36.55
CA ASN A 693 -1.18 21.25 -37.33
C ASN A 693 -1.45 19.74 -37.26
N VAL A 694 -1.74 19.24 -36.12
CA VAL A 694 -2.05 17.81 -35.92
C VAL A 694 -3.37 17.43 -36.56
N GLN A 695 -4.40 18.27 -36.46
CA GLN A 695 -5.68 18.04 -37.09
C GLN A 695 -5.52 18.00 -38.62
N LYS A 696 -4.68 18.83 -39.23
CA LYS A 696 -4.38 18.83 -40.63
C LYS A 696 -3.69 17.55 -41.10
N ARG A 697 -2.81 17.00 -40.27
CA ARG A 697 -2.12 15.72 -40.56
C ARG A 697 -3.03 14.51 -40.42
N HIS A 698 -4.06 14.61 -39.59
CA HIS A 698 -4.97 13.49 -39.31
C HIS A 698 -6.44 13.92 -39.42
N ALA A 699 -6.96 13.90 -40.62
CA ALA A 699 -8.34 14.36 -40.92
C ALA A 699 -9.42 13.51 -40.24
N ASP A 700 -9.10 12.24 -39.92
CA ASP A 700 -10.00 11.30 -39.24
C ASP A 700 -10.03 11.47 -37.71
N TRP A 701 -9.13 12.26 -37.16
CA TRP A 701 -9.14 12.56 -35.71
C TRP A 701 -9.97 13.81 -35.44
N THR A 702 -10.44 13.95 -34.21
CA THR A 702 -11.02 15.19 -33.68
C THR A 702 -10.14 15.66 -32.52
N VAL A 703 -9.22 16.58 -32.81
CA VAL A 703 -8.34 17.16 -31.82
C VAL A 703 -9.13 18.10 -30.90
N LYS A 704 -9.06 17.89 -29.61
CA LYS A 704 -9.85 18.60 -28.60
C LYS A 704 -8.94 19.33 -27.60
N PRO A 705 -8.53 20.58 -27.88
CA PRO A 705 -7.78 21.36 -26.92
C PRO A 705 -8.62 21.72 -25.71
N GLU A 706 -8.08 21.46 -24.53
CA GLU A 706 -8.63 21.90 -23.26
C GLU A 706 -7.56 22.70 -22.53
N ILE A 707 -7.83 23.97 -22.27
CA ILE A 707 -6.90 24.90 -21.62
C ILE A 707 -7.36 25.11 -20.18
N MET A 708 -6.45 24.86 -19.24
CA MET A 708 -6.75 24.94 -17.82
C MET A 708 -5.94 26.04 -17.15
N ILE A 709 -6.65 26.96 -16.50
CA ILE A 709 -6.03 28.08 -15.79
C ILE A 709 -5.91 27.69 -14.32
N PRO A 710 -4.66 27.65 -13.78
CA PRO A 710 -4.44 27.21 -12.40
C PRO A 710 -4.64 28.32 -11.40
N LEU A 711 -4.87 27.93 -10.14
CA LEU A 711 -4.83 28.79 -8.94
C LEU A 711 -5.88 29.90 -8.91
N VAL A 712 -7.01 29.71 -9.56
CA VAL A 712 -8.11 30.68 -9.57
C VAL A 712 -8.81 30.69 -8.21
N GLY A 713 -8.98 31.88 -7.63
CA GLY A 713 -9.73 32.09 -6.40
C GLY A 713 -10.95 33.00 -6.57
N GLU A 714 -10.97 33.79 -7.64
CA GLU A 714 -12.01 34.78 -7.94
C GLU A 714 -12.41 34.66 -9.40
N VAL A 715 -13.70 34.65 -9.69
CA VAL A 715 -14.20 34.54 -11.08
C VAL A 715 -13.62 35.60 -12.02
N LYS A 716 -13.36 36.78 -11.53
CA LYS A 716 -12.77 37.90 -12.32
C LYS A 716 -11.36 37.61 -12.76
N GLU A 717 -10.58 36.87 -11.96
CA GLU A 717 -9.24 36.41 -12.36
C GLU A 717 -9.35 35.49 -13.58
N LEU A 718 -10.26 34.51 -13.50
CA LEU A 718 -10.50 33.57 -14.60
C LEU A 718 -10.99 34.31 -15.85
N LYS A 719 -11.93 35.20 -15.71
CA LYS A 719 -12.47 35.97 -16.82
C LYS A 719 -11.38 36.77 -17.53
N TYR A 720 -10.51 37.44 -16.77
CA TYR A 720 -9.43 38.23 -17.33
C TYR A 720 -8.49 37.36 -18.18
N VAL A 721 -8.04 36.26 -17.62
CA VAL A 721 -7.11 35.33 -18.31
C VAL A 721 -7.83 34.66 -19.49
N LYS A 722 -9.07 34.22 -19.29
CA LYS A 722 -9.89 33.61 -20.33
C LYS A 722 -10.09 34.57 -21.53
N ASP A 723 -10.33 35.85 -21.30
CA ASP A 723 -10.49 36.83 -22.37
C ASP A 723 -9.21 36.93 -23.22
N VAL A 724 -8.02 36.88 -22.60
CA VAL A 724 -6.74 36.81 -23.31
C VAL A 724 -6.65 35.52 -24.14
N VAL A 725 -6.96 34.40 -23.55
CA VAL A 725 -6.90 33.07 -24.19
C VAL A 725 -7.85 33.03 -25.40
N VAL A 726 -9.09 33.43 -25.23
CA VAL A 726 -10.11 33.40 -26.28
C VAL A 726 -9.73 34.33 -27.43
N ALA A 727 -9.31 35.56 -27.13
CA ALA A 727 -8.85 36.50 -28.14
C ALA A 727 -7.70 35.94 -28.97
N THR A 728 -6.72 35.33 -28.31
CA THR A 728 -5.56 34.73 -28.96
C THR A 728 -5.93 33.50 -29.80
N ALA A 729 -6.75 32.61 -29.25
CA ALA A 729 -7.20 31.40 -29.90
C ALA A 729 -8.01 31.75 -31.17
N ASP A 730 -8.93 32.69 -31.06
CA ASP A 730 -9.77 33.11 -32.17
C ASP A 730 -8.94 33.76 -33.28
N GLU A 731 -7.95 34.55 -32.94
CA GLU A 731 -6.98 35.13 -33.86
C GLU A 731 -6.23 34.04 -34.64
N GLU A 732 -5.71 33.04 -33.95
CA GLU A 732 -4.98 31.94 -34.60
C GLU A 732 -5.88 31.07 -35.49
N LEU A 733 -7.10 30.77 -35.05
CA LEU A 733 -8.05 30.00 -35.84
C LEU A 733 -8.48 30.76 -37.10
N LYS A 734 -8.71 32.06 -36.98
CA LYS A 734 -9.05 32.91 -38.15
C LYS A 734 -7.89 33.01 -39.12
N ALA A 735 -6.66 33.19 -38.65
CA ALA A 735 -5.47 33.26 -39.48
C ALA A 735 -5.24 31.96 -40.27
N ALA A 736 -5.56 30.80 -39.66
CA ALA A 736 -5.47 29.50 -40.33
C ALA A 736 -6.68 29.16 -41.18
N GLY A 737 -7.76 29.92 -41.11
CA GLY A 737 -9.02 29.65 -41.83
C GLY A 737 -9.70 28.36 -41.35
N VAL A 738 -9.58 28.00 -40.10
CA VAL A 738 -10.06 26.74 -39.53
C VAL A 738 -11.07 27.04 -38.41
N GLU A 739 -12.10 26.22 -38.32
CA GLU A 739 -13.00 26.18 -37.19
C GLU A 739 -12.64 24.95 -36.30
N MET A 740 -12.35 25.16 -35.05
CA MET A 740 -11.98 24.10 -34.11
C MET A 740 -12.58 24.42 -32.75
N PRO A 741 -13.34 23.48 -32.16
CA PRO A 741 -13.81 23.67 -30.79
C PRO A 741 -12.68 23.51 -29.82
N TYR A 742 -12.63 24.36 -28.82
CA TYR A 742 -11.72 24.26 -27.69
C TYR A 742 -12.44 24.67 -26.40
N LYS A 743 -11.94 24.25 -25.27
CA LYS A 743 -12.52 24.59 -23.96
C LYS A 743 -11.51 25.29 -23.08
N VAL A 744 -12.02 26.24 -22.30
CA VAL A 744 -11.24 26.92 -21.24
C VAL A 744 -11.90 26.64 -19.91
N GLY A 745 -11.17 26.03 -19.00
CA GLY A 745 -11.63 25.70 -17.67
C GLY A 745 -10.59 26.07 -16.62
N THR A 746 -10.82 25.61 -15.41
CA THR A 746 -9.95 25.93 -14.30
C THR A 746 -9.66 24.73 -13.42
N MET A 747 -8.55 24.81 -12.70
CA MET A 747 -8.23 23.91 -11.60
C MET A 747 -8.87 24.46 -10.33
N ILE A 748 -9.70 23.67 -9.67
CA ILE A 748 -10.25 24.01 -8.34
C ILE A 748 -9.27 23.47 -7.32
N GLU A 749 -8.47 24.35 -6.76
CA GLU A 749 -7.40 24.01 -5.82
C GLU A 749 -7.27 24.99 -4.64
N ILE A 750 -8.04 26.07 -4.70
CA ILE A 750 -8.14 27.03 -3.60
C ILE A 750 -9.50 26.86 -2.93
N PRO A 751 -9.56 26.75 -1.59
CA PRO A 751 -10.83 26.59 -0.88
C PRO A 751 -11.89 27.64 -1.24
N ARG A 752 -11.49 28.89 -1.44
CA ARG A 752 -12.41 29.95 -1.87
C ARG A 752 -13.04 29.64 -3.23
N ALA A 753 -12.30 29.06 -4.16
CA ALA A 753 -12.82 28.66 -5.45
C ALA A 753 -13.91 27.60 -5.30
N ALA A 754 -13.69 26.61 -4.42
CA ALA A 754 -14.69 25.58 -4.11
C ALA A 754 -15.96 26.18 -3.51
N LEU A 755 -15.82 27.15 -2.60
CA LEU A 755 -16.95 27.83 -1.95
C LEU A 755 -17.75 28.70 -2.92
N THR A 756 -17.14 29.21 -3.97
CA THR A 756 -17.72 30.10 -4.97
C THR A 756 -17.79 29.46 -6.36
N ALA A 757 -17.86 28.14 -6.40
CA ALA A 757 -17.82 27.39 -7.66
C ALA A 757 -18.98 27.71 -8.62
N ASP A 758 -20.14 28.11 -8.10
CA ASP A 758 -21.26 28.58 -8.90
C ASP A 758 -20.89 29.86 -9.68
N GLU A 759 -20.15 30.76 -9.09
CA GLU A 759 -19.65 31.97 -9.76
C GLU A 759 -18.58 31.62 -10.81
N ILE A 760 -17.64 30.77 -10.44
CA ILE A 760 -16.51 30.37 -11.32
C ILE A 760 -17.02 29.61 -12.52
N ALA A 761 -18.06 28.81 -12.39
CA ALA A 761 -18.67 28.04 -13.49
C ALA A 761 -19.36 28.93 -14.54
N LYS A 762 -19.59 30.21 -14.26
CA LYS A 762 -20.06 31.16 -15.28
C LYS A 762 -19.02 31.33 -16.39
N GLU A 763 -17.75 31.22 -16.05
CA GLU A 763 -16.63 31.38 -16.99
C GLU A 763 -15.94 30.06 -17.33
N ALA A 764 -15.84 29.11 -16.40
CA ALA A 764 -15.18 27.84 -16.60
C ALA A 764 -16.11 26.83 -17.31
N GLU A 765 -15.61 26.21 -18.37
CA GLU A 765 -16.32 25.17 -19.10
C GLU A 765 -16.06 23.77 -18.52
N PHE A 766 -15.04 23.64 -17.69
CA PHE A 766 -14.75 22.43 -16.92
C PHE A 766 -14.02 22.77 -15.62
N PHE A 767 -14.11 21.86 -14.64
CA PHE A 767 -13.31 21.91 -13.41
C PHE A 767 -12.41 20.68 -13.35
N SER A 768 -11.17 20.88 -12.94
CA SER A 768 -10.28 19.81 -12.51
C SER A 768 -9.84 20.09 -11.08
N PHE A 769 -10.07 19.15 -10.17
CA PHE A 769 -9.71 19.33 -8.77
C PHE A 769 -8.22 19.07 -8.58
N GLY A 770 -7.46 20.11 -8.25
CA GLY A 770 -6.04 20.02 -7.88
C GLY A 770 -5.92 19.69 -6.39
N THR A 771 -6.10 18.44 -6.05
CA THR A 771 -6.26 18.00 -4.67
C THR A 771 -4.99 18.14 -3.83
N ASN A 772 -3.81 18.23 -4.44
CA ASN A 772 -2.57 18.48 -3.69
C ASN A 772 -2.61 19.85 -3.02
N ASP A 773 -2.84 20.90 -3.80
CA ASP A 773 -2.95 22.28 -3.28
C ASP A 773 -4.21 22.46 -2.42
N LEU A 774 -5.33 21.89 -2.83
CA LEU A 774 -6.56 21.96 -2.06
C LEU A 774 -6.38 21.34 -0.66
N THR A 775 -5.66 20.22 -0.57
CA THR A 775 -5.33 19.58 0.70
C THR A 775 -4.42 20.46 1.55
N GLN A 776 -3.35 21.02 0.96
CA GLN A 776 -2.43 21.90 1.66
C GLN A 776 -3.16 23.11 2.28
N MET A 777 -4.00 23.74 1.50
CA MET A 777 -4.71 24.96 1.94
C MET A 777 -5.84 24.64 2.92
N THR A 778 -6.47 23.49 2.81
CA THR A 778 -7.53 23.08 3.72
C THR A 778 -6.98 22.67 5.09
N PHE A 779 -5.88 21.90 5.12
CA PHE A 779 -5.21 21.55 6.37
C PHE A 779 -4.34 22.65 6.92
N GLY A 780 -3.90 23.58 6.10
CA GLY A 780 -3.07 24.71 6.54
C GLY A 780 -1.61 24.36 6.74
N PHE A 781 -1.09 23.34 6.08
CA PHE A 781 0.34 23.01 6.09
C PHE A 781 0.85 22.60 4.71
N SER A 782 2.14 22.84 4.50
CA SER A 782 2.83 22.50 3.26
C SER A 782 3.14 21.01 3.21
N ARG A 783 2.93 20.41 2.05
CA ARG A 783 3.34 19.04 1.77
C ARG A 783 4.84 18.81 2.03
N ASP A 784 5.67 19.77 1.66
CA ASP A 784 7.13 19.68 1.81
C ASP A 784 7.57 19.74 3.28
N ASP A 785 6.83 20.42 4.14
CA ASP A 785 7.14 20.57 5.56
C ASP A 785 6.45 19.54 6.46
N ALA A 786 5.42 18.88 5.96
CA ALA A 786 4.59 17.95 6.75
C ALA A 786 5.36 16.75 7.32
N GLY A 787 6.42 16.31 6.65
CA GLY A 787 7.27 15.22 7.12
C GLY A 787 7.88 15.44 8.49
N LYS A 788 7.97 16.69 8.95
CA LYS A 788 8.53 17.04 10.25
C LYS A 788 7.62 16.65 11.43
N PHE A 789 6.31 16.56 11.21
CA PHE A 789 5.35 16.32 12.28
C PHE A 789 4.35 15.19 12.02
N LEU A 790 4.11 14.76 10.77
CA LEU A 790 3.12 13.74 10.45
C LEU A 790 3.40 12.40 11.15
N GLY A 791 4.67 12.03 11.32
CA GLY A 791 5.04 10.82 12.05
C GLY A 791 4.49 10.80 13.47
N ALA A 792 4.61 11.93 14.19
CA ALA A 792 4.05 12.07 15.53
C ALA A 792 2.51 12.00 15.54
N TYR A 793 1.88 12.54 14.51
CA TYR A 793 0.42 12.49 14.36
C TYR A 793 -0.08 11.06 14.17
N TYR A 794 0.67 10.24 13.41
CA TYR A 794 0.35 8.81 13.26
C TYR A 794 0.54 8.06 14.57
N ASP A 795 1.66 8.30 15.26
CA ASP A 795 1.99 7.64 16.52
C ASP A 795 0.96 7.96 17.61
N LYS A 796 0.43 9.17 17.62
CA LYS A 796 -0.59 9.62 18.57
C LYS A 796 -2.02 9.38 18.08
N LYS A 797 -2.19 8.75 16.93
CA LYS A 797 -3.48 8.37 16.35
C LYS A 797 -4.38 9.58 16.03
N ILE A 798 -3.78 10.73 15.73
CA ILE A 798 -4.49 11.94 15.29
C ILE A 798 -4.88 11.77 13.81
N TYR A 799 -3.94 11.31 12.97
CA TYR A 799 -4.22 10.93 11.58
C TYR A 799 -3.97 9.44 11.39
N GLU A 800 -4.85 8.78 10.67
CA GLU A 800 -4.68 7.38 10.28
C GLU A 800 -3.88 7.25 8.99
N ASN A 801 -4.03 8.20 8.07
CA ASN A 801 -3.43 8.18 6.73
C ASN A 801 -2.76 9.51 6.40
N ASP A 802 -1.80 9.45 5.45
CA ASP A 802 -1.24 10.64 4.83
C ASP A 802 -2.31 11.29 3.95
N PRO A 803 -2.73 12.54 4.24
CA PRO A 803 -3.77 13.21 3.46
C PRO A 803 -3.35 13.55 2.02
N PHE A 804 -2.05 13.47 1.71
CA PHE A 804 -1.54 13.68 0.35
C PHE A 804 -1.55 12.39 -0.49
N ALA A 805 -1.48 11.23 0.16
CA ALA A 805 -1.56 9.93 -0.52
C ALA A 805 -3.01 9.48 -0.70
N ARG A 806 -3.84 9.72 0.30
CA ARG A 806 -5.24 9.34 0.33
C ARG A 806 -6.10 10.57 0.62
N LEU A 807 -7.08 10.82 -0.23
CA LEU A 807 -7.94 12.01 -0.11
C LEU A 807 -8.67 12.03 1.23
N ASP A 808 -8.55 13.15 1.93
CA ASP A 808 -9.37 13.47 3.10
C ASP A 808 -10.82 13.68 2.64
N GLN A 809 -11.67 12.72 2.91
CA GLN A 809 -13.07 12.76 2.47
C GLN A 809 -13.95 13.62 3.39
N VAL A 810 -13.47 13.96 4.57
CA VAL A 810 -14.22 14.76 5.55
C VAL A 810 -14.13 16.26 5.24
N GLY A 811 -12.91 16.81 5.23
CA GLY A 811 -12.70 18.26 4.98
C GLY A 811 -12.56 18.60 3.51
N VAL A 812 -11.50 18.08 2.87
CA VAL A 812 -11.24 18.31 1.45
C VAL A 812 -12.38 17.74 0.60
N GLY A 813 -12.87 16.57 0.94
CA GLY A 813 -13.99 15.93 0.26
C GLY A 813 -15.28 16.76 0.29
N LYS A 814 -15.56 17.45 1.38
CA LYS A 814 -16.70 18.38 1.44
C LYS A 814 -16.55 19.51 0.42
N LEU A 815 -15.35 20.06 0.28
CA LEU A 815 -15.08 21.12 -0.68
C LEU A 815 -15.25 20.62 -2.13
N VAL A 816 -14.75 19.41 -2.42
CA VAL A 816 -14.93 18.80 -3.74
C VAL A 816 -16.40 18.59 -4.07
N LYS A 817 -17.15 18.03 -3.15
CA LYS A 817 -18.59 17.80 -3.30
C LYS A 817 -19.36 19.11 -3.47
N MET A 818 -19.02 20.11 -2.66
CA MET A 818 -19.63 21.43 -2.74
C MET A 818 -19.37 22.09 -4.10
N ALA A 819 -18.12 22.06 -4.56
CA ALA A 819 -17.75 22.67 -5.85
C ALA A 819 -18.43 21.95 -7.02
N ALA A 820 -18.52 20.63 -6.98
CA ALA A 820 -19.22 19.85 -8.00
C ALA A 820 -20.71 20.22 -8.07
N THR A 821 -21.36 20.29 -6.91
CA THR A 821 -22.79 20.65 -6.81
C THR A 821 -23.04 22.08 -7.28
N LEU A 822 -22.31 23.06 -6.74
CA LEU A 822 -22.46 24.46 -7.07
C LEU A 822 -22.12 24.72 -8.56
N GLY A 823 -21.07 24.11 -9.05
CA GLY A 823 -20.68 24.28 -10.45
C GLY A 823 -21.76 23.81 -11.42
N ARG A 824 -22.37 22.66 -11.15
CA ARG A 824 -23.45 22.11 -11.98
C ARG A 824 -24.78 22.82 -11.85
N GLN A 825 -25.01 23.58 -10.78
CA GLN A 825 -26.16 24.49 -10.67
C GLN A 825 -26.09 25.60 -11.73
N THR A 826 -24.89 26.13 -11.95
CA THR A 826 -24.67 27.18 -12.94
C THR A 826 -24.54 26.62 -14.36
N ARG A 827 -23.82 25.48 -14.49
CA ARG A 827 -23.55 24.85 -15.78
C ARG A 827 -23.84 23.34 -15.67
N PRO A 828 -25.07 22.88 -15.98
CA PRO A 828 -25.47 21.48 -15.80
C PRO A 828 -24.58 20.46 -16.55
N ASP A 829 -23.97 20.87 -17.65
CA ASP A 829 -23.06 20.06 -18.47
C ASP A 829 -21.58 20.22 -18.10
N LEU A 830 -21.29 20.84 -16.97
CA LEU A 830 -19.94 21.07 -16.49
C LEU A 830 -19.19 19.73 -16.35
N HIS A 831 -18.06 19.63 -17.04
CA HIS A 831 -17.20 18.45 -17.01
C HIS A 831 -16.29 18.52 -15.77
N LEU A 832 -16.28 17.47 -14.98
CA LEU A 832 -15.59 17.42 -13.67
C LEU A 832 -14.57 16.29 -13.64
N GLY A 833 -13.36 16.60 -13.20
CA GLY A 833 -12.31 15.62 -13.03
C GLY A 833 -11.40 15.93 -11.84
N ILE A 834 -10.53 15.00 -11.50
CA ILE A 834 -9.53 15.14 -10.47
C ILE A 834 -8.16 14.81 -11.05
N CYS A 835 -7.11 15.54 -10.67
CA CYS A 835 -5.77 15.38 -11.24
C CYS A 835 -4.63 15.43 -10.24
N GLY A 836 -4.87 15.30 -8.95
CA GLY A 836 -3.81 15.18 -7.95
C GLY A 836 -3.27 13.74 -7.86
N GLU A 837 -2.37 13.50 -6.92
CA GLU A 837 -1.87 12.15 -6.62
C GLU A 837 -3.01 11.20 -6.22
N HIS A 838 -4.10 11.75 -5.72
CA HIS A 838 -5.29 11.00 -5.31
C HIS A 838 -6.00 10.30 -6.46
N GLY A 839 -5.81 10.74 -7.70
CA GLY A 839 -6.46 10.14 -8.88
C GLY A 839 -6.10 8.68 -9.12
N GLY A 840 -5.00 8.20 -8.56
CA GLY A 840 -4.56 6.80 -8.63
C GLY A 840 -4.79 6.00 -7.33
N ASP A 841 -5.35 6.62 -6.29
CA ASP A 841 -5.66 5.94 -5.03
C ASP A 841 -7.06 5.32 -5.06
N PRO A 842 -7.21 4.00 -4.82
CA PRO A 842 -8.51 3.33 -4.93
C PRO A 842 -9.63 3.95 -4.10
N SER A 843 -9.37 4.32 -2.85
CA SER A 843 -10.40 4.93 -1.98
C SER A 843 -10.83 6.31 -2.48
N SER A 844 -9.89 7.07 -3.02
CA SER A 844 -10.17 8.39 -3.61
C SER A 844 -10.95 8.27 -4.90
N VAL A 845 -10.64 7.27 -5.74
CA VAL A 845 -11.39 6.97 -6.97
C VAL A 845 -12.84 6.61 -6.63
N GLU A 846 -13.05 5.78 -5.62
CA GLU A 846 -14.41 5.44 -5.15
C GLU A 846 -15.18 6.70 -4.72
N PHE A 847 -14.53 7.59 -3.98
CA PHE A 847 -15.12 8.88 -3.59
C PHE A 847 -15.51 9.71 -4.83
N CYS A 848 -14.63 9.79 -5.83
CA CYS A 848 -14.92 10.51 -7.08
C CYS A 848 -16.12 9.93 -7.83
N HIS A 849 -16.26 8.60 -7.81
CA HIS A 849 -17.43 7.94 -8.37
C HIS A 849 -18.72 8.36 -7.63
N LYS A 850 -18.70 8.33 -6.31
CA LYS A 850 -19.87 8.70 -5.48
C LYS A 850 -20.28 10.16 -5.62
N VAL A 851 -19.32 11.05 -5.74
CA VAL A 851 -19.58 12.50 -5.91
C VAL A 851 -20.09 12.81 -7.33
N GLY A 852 -19.90 11.90 -8.29
CA GLY A 852 -20.37 12.07 -9.65
C GLY A 852 -19.39 12.80 -10.57
N LEU A 853 -18.10 12.72 -10.30
CA LEU A 853 -17.09 13.23 -11.23
C LEU A 853 -17.14 12.43 -12.54
N ASP A 854 -16.66 13.03 -13.63
CA ASP A 854 -16.66 12.40 -14.96
C ASP A 854 -15.41 11.58 -15.20
N TYR A 855 -14.25 12.02 -14.67
CA TYR A 855 -12.99 11.30 -14.83
C TYR A 855 -12.06 11.48 -13.61
N VAL A 856 -11.11 10.55 -13.51
CA VAL A 856 -9.94 10.68 -12.65
C VAL A 856 -8.69 10.71 -13.55
N SER A 857 -7.65 11.43 -13.12
CA SER A 857 -6.40 11.53 -13.86
C SER A 857 -5.24 11.19 -12.92
N CYS A 858 -4.34 10.34 -13.36
CA CYS A 858 -3.25 9.81 -12.55
C CYS A 858 -1.98 9.59 -13.37
N SER A 859 -0.88 9.28 -12.71
CA SER A 859 0.37 8.93 -13.39
C SER A 859 0.16 7.69 -14.29
N PRO A 860 0.95 7.52 -15.36
CA PRO A 860 0.73 6.47 -16.35
C PRO A 860 0.60 5.06 -15.78
N PHE A 861 1.48 4.68 -14.85
CA PHE A 861 1.49 3.34 -14.27
C PHE A 861 0.34 3.09 -13.28
N ARG A 862 -0.36 4.13 -12.86
CA ARG A 862 -1.55 3.99 -12.00
C ARG A 862 -2.86 3.88 -12.79
N VAL A 863 -2.82 4.06 -14.09
CA VAL A 863 -4.00 3.98 -14.95
C VAL A 863 -4.75 2.64 -14.78
N PRO A 864 -4.10 1.48 -14.81
CA PRO A 864 -4.82 0.21 -14.58
C PRO A 864 -5.46 0.14 -13.19
N ILE A 865 -4.78 0.64 -12.16
CA ILE A 865 -5.30 0.68 -10.78
C ILE A 865 -6.56 1.53 -10.72
N ALA A 866 -6.54 2.71 -11.32
CA ALA A 866 -7.69 3.61 -11.37
C ALA A 866 -8.87 3.01 -12.14
N ARG A 867 -8.61 2.35 -13.27
CA ARG A 867 -9.63 1.66 -14.07
C ARG A 867 -10.33 0.57 -13.26
N LEU A 868 -9.55 -0.25 -12.57
CA LEU A 868 -10.08 -1.32 -11.72
C LEU A 868 -10.85 -0.75 -10.52
N ALA A 869 -10.30 0.24 -9.84
CA ALA A 869 -10.96 0.89 -8.70
C ALA A 869 -12.29 1.56 -9.12
N ALA A 870 -12.32 2.21 -10.28
CA ALA A 870 -13.52 2.81 -10.83
C ALA A 870 -14.59 1.76 -11.13
N ALA A 871 -14.20 0.61 -11.68
CA ALA A 871 -15.10 -0.50 -11.92
C ALA A 871 -15.68 -1.08 -10.63
N GLN A 872 -14.83 -1.28 -9.63
CA GLN A 872 -15.26 -1.78 -8.32
C GLN A 872 -16.25 -0.81 -7.66
N ALA A 873 -15.99 0.49 -7.73
CA ALA A 873 -16.90 1.50 -7.20
C ALA A 873 -18.28 1.46 -7.90
N ALA A 874 -18.29 1.35 -9.22
CA ALA A 874 -19.51 1.25 -10.00
C ALA A 874 -20.31 -0.03 -9.67
N ILE A 875 -19.63 -1.15 -9.53
CA ILE A 875 -20.26 -2.44 -9.19
C ILE A 875 -20.87 -2.40 -7.78
N ARG A 876 -20.15 -1.86 -6.79
CA ARG A 876 -20.65 -1.73 -5.41
C ARG A 876 -21.86 -0.81 -5.32
N ASP A 877 -21.92 0.21 -6.14
CA ASP A 877 -23.00 1.20 -6.16
C ASP A 877 -24.33 0.60 -6.72
N GLN A 878 -24.24 -0.48 -7.48
CA GLN A 878 -25.40 -1.21 -8.02
C GLN A 878 -26.05 -2.16 -6.99
N HIS A 879 -25.41 -2.36 -5.88
CA HIS A 879 -25.86 -3.17 -4.77
C HIS A 879 -26.20 -2.25 -3.57
#